data_cf8324dbb2d2b3e50eda49335051af54
#
_entry.id   cf8324dbb2d2b3e50eda49335051af54
#
_cell.length_a   1.000
_cell.length_b   1.000
_cell.length_c   1.000
_cell.angle_alpha   90.00
_cell.angle_beta   90.00
_cell.angle_gamma   90.00
#
_symmetry.space_group_name_H-M   'P 1'
#
loop_
_entity.id
_entity.type
_entity.pdbx_description
1 polymer ?
#
loop_
_entity_poly.entity_id
_entity_poly.type
_entity_poly.pdbx_seq_one_letter_code
_entity_poly.pdbx_strand_id
1 'polypeptide(L)'
;WEDLLTDTDGQYIELQSGRVFNQPASNSAYTPYKHYAFAPQMTDEWTEYWYPVKGIQGVSKASRIGALHVTREAGSLKLAFSPLEVLSTDVKIYQDEKLVETLPLNTKVLEPVTLSAAKSIPEGHLKVVIGDDLLVYSENAKDYDLERPMTLPEDFDWNSAYGLYTQGEQWLNQKVWDKAELYLKQAVDKDSYFAPALVRLSSLYYREGRYAEALPLLNTALSLNTYDGEANYLYGLVNRVMGKTAEAKAAFSIASFAASVRTAAYEQLGEMYACEKNWAKAEHYAQKSLEFNEMNLDARQLLMLVYRQTGKTEQAKEQIQYVLDRLPLYHAARFEEAWLAGKHTADQLKDFSSLIRNELPFETYLELAGWYERVGCPDEALALLACAGKYPIALYQSAYLLSQQGKETESKAALEQANAQSPDFVFPFRPETMKYLDWAQTQSPNWKIDYYKGLIYWTNQQKDKALEAMNRCTPTDYAELYLSRAQLKSGQARLDDLLKAEQVETSWRVGFALLNYYTSVSDWQKVTEVGKKYTKLYPKNYYIGLKYANGLCETGQYAACVSLLKKMEVLPNEGSYAGRAVYRAANLYQAMDLIGKRKYASALKSIEASKEWPENLGVGKPYDDQIDSRLEDYLEAKVYDGQGQQEKAKACFNRVAEVKTSPKYFESARLLTALALREVGKQIEADAMVTSWAKDFPDSKPAQWCAAIYKGDTTKASELLKSRYSQQDTTPWEATYRDTNFDLIVRLFK
;
A
#
# COMPACT_ATOMS: atom_id res chain seq x y z
N TRP A 1 11.44 13.92 -11.89
CA TRP A 1 9.99 13.83 -11.61
C TRP A 1 9.18 14.71 -12.58
N GLU A 2 9.63 15.92 -12.88
CA GLU A 2 8.93 16.82 -13.80
C GLU A 2 8.60 16.15 -15.13
N ASP A 3 9.59 15.48 -15.74
CA ASP A 3 9.43 14.84 -17.05
C ASP A 3 8.78 13.45 -16.99
N LEU A 4 8.50 12.92 -15.80
CA LEU A 4 7.89 11.60 -15.63
C LEU A 4 6.37 11.64 -15.42
N LEU A 5 5.88 12.73 -14.83
CA LEU A 5 4.48 12.85 -14.39
C LEU A 5 3.79 14.09 -14.94
N THR A 6 4.50 14.93 -15.71
CA THR A 6 3.94 16.09 -16.36
C THR A 6 3.91 15.88 -17.86
N ASP A 7 2.76 16.09 -18.41
CA ASP A 7 2.55 16.35 -19.83
C ASP A 7 2.47 17.87 -20.04
N THR A 8 1.83 18.31 -21.10
CA THR A 8 1.60 19.72 -21.40
C THR A 8 0.70 20.44 -20.38
N ASP A 9 0.08 19.72 -19.44
CA ASP A 9 -0.93 20.25 -18.52
C ASP A 9 -0.37 20.77 -17.18
N GLY A 10 0.92 20.62 -16.93
CA GLY A 10 1.62 21.14 -15.76
C GLY A 10 2.25 20.09 -14.87
N GLN A 11 2.91 20.54 -13.81
CA GLN A 11 3.64 19.66 -12.88
C GLN A 11 2.71 19.03 -11.87
N TYR A 12 2.91 17.73 -11.62
CA TYR A 12 2.28 17.04 -10.49
C TYR A 12 3.01 17.38 -9.19
N ILE A 13 2.26 17.82 -8.19
CA ILE A 13 2.78 18.09 -6.85
C ILE A 13 1.95 17.28 -5.86
N GLU A 14 2.62 16.49 -5.03
CA GLU A 14 2.02 15.74 -3.93
C GLU A 14 2.54 16.24 -2.60
N LEU A 15 1.62 16.60 -1.72
CA LEU A 15 1.93 16.98 -0.33
C LEU A 15 1.36 15.93 0.60
N GLN A 16 2.20 15.38 1.45
CA GLN A 16 1.81 14.36 2.41
C GLN A 16 2.01 14.90 3.82
N SER A 17 1.00 14.71 4.65
CA SER A 17 1.06 15.04 6.05
C SER A 17 0.42 13.95 6.90
N GLY A 18 0.55 14.04 8.21
CA GLY A 18 -0.06 13.11 9.14
C GLY A 18 0.88 12.63 10.22
N ARG A 19 0.47 11.54 10.85
CA ARG A 19 1.08 11.02 12.06
C ARG A 19 2.40 10.27 11.87
N VAL A 20 2.60 9.69 10.69
CA VAL A 20 3.77 8.86 10.39
C VAL A 20 4.90 9.68 9.79
N PHE A 21 6.16 9.26 10.03
CA PHE A 21 7.34 9.98 9.54
C PHE A 21 7.68 9.73 8.08
N ASN A 22 7.24 8.60 7.55
CA ASN A 22 7.48 8.23 6.16
C ASN A 22 6.39 7.28 5.67
N GLN A 23 6.29 7.13 4.36
CA GLN A 23 5.42 6.14 3.77
C GLN A 23 5.86 4.72 4.16
N PRO A 24 4.91 3.82 4.50
CA PRO A 24 5.22 2.43 4.72
C PRO A 24 5.70 1.80 3.42
N ALA A 25 6.92 1.30 3.43
CA ALA A 25 7.48 0.45 2.38
C ALA A 25 8.01 -0.83 3.02
N SER A 26 8.03 -1.92 2.26
CA SER A 26 8.35 -3.25 2.76
C SER A 26 9.70 -3.39 3.49
N ASN A 27 10.58 -2.40 3.38
CA ASN A 27 11.88 -2.36 4.00
C ASN A 27 12.22 -1.00 4.64
N SER A 28 11.25 -0.10 4.77
CA SER A 28 11.52 1.31 5.08
C SER A 28 11.77 1.58 6.54
N ALA A 29 11.39 0.72 7.48
CA ALA A 29 11.51 1.11 8.87
C ALA A 29 11.26 -0.02 9.87
N TYR A 30 12.31 -0.68 10.27
CA TYR A 30 12.30 -1.63 11.38
C TYR A 30 12.48 -0.95 12.74
N THR A 31 11.93 0.23 12.94
CA THR A 31 11.92 0.86 14.25
C THR A 31 10.49 1.06 14.75
N PRO A 32 10.20 0.85 16.03
CA PRO A 32 8.86 1.00 16.58
C PRO A 32 8.33 2.44 16.55
N TYR A 33 9.15 3.39 16.09
CA TYR A 33 8.83 4.83 16.08
C TYR A 33 8.38 5.35 14.71
N LYS A 34 8.60 4.60 13.63
CA LYS A 34 8.30 5.08 12.28
C LYS A 34 6.91 4.74 11.80
N HIS A 35 6.36 3.61 12.23
CA HIS A 35 4.99 3.22 11.95
C HIS A 35 4.21 3.14 13.26
N TYR A 36 3.11 3.87 13.34
CA TYR A 36 2.31 3.94 14.53
C TYR A 36 0.84 3.68 14.19
N ALA A 37 0.32 2.54 14.61
CA ALA A 37 -1.07 2.19 14.40
C ALA A 37 -1.98 2.95 15.37
N PHE A 38 -3.23 3.14 14.98
CA PHE A 38 -4.28 3.60 15.89
C PHE A 38 -4.71 2.47 16.80
N ALA A 39 -4.74 2.73 18.11
CA ALA A 39 -5.40 1.83 19.06
C ALA A 39 -6.92 1.84 18.82
N PRO A 40 -7.65 0.79 19.27
CA PRO A 40 -9.10 0.74 19.10
C PRO A 40 -9.78 1.99 19.66
N GLN A 41 -10.69 2.58 18.89
CA GLN A 41 -11.46 3.80 19.21
C GLN A 41 -10.57 5.01 19.57
N MET A 42 -9.36 5.06 19.05
CA MET A 42 -8.45 6.20 19.20
C MET A 42 -8.77 7.27 18.16
N THR A 43 -8.73 8.53 18.57
CA THR A 43 -8.86 9.69 17.68
C THR A 43 -7.56 10.46 17.69
N ASP A 44 -7.19 11.01 16.53
CA ASP A 44 -6.05 11.91 16.35
C ASP A 44 -6.51 13.13 15.54
N GLU A 45 -6.02 14.31 15.90
CA GLU A 45 -6.35 15.55 15.21
C GLU A 45 -5.06 16.34 14.96
N TRP A 46 -4.96 16.92 13.78
CA TRP A 46 -3.92 17.86 13.43
C TRP A 46 -4.48 18.95 12.53
N THR A 47 -3.83 20.11 12.53
CA THR A 47 -4.22 21.25 11.71
C THR A 47 -3.15 21.54 10.68
N GLU A 48 -3.56 21.67 9.42
CA GLU A 48 -2.72 22.06 8.30
C GLU A 48 -3.11 23.46 7.83
N TYR A 49 -2.09 24.26 7.48
CA TYR A 49 -2.29 25.60 6.95
C TYR A 49 -1.82 25.63 5.49
N TRP A 50 -2.75 25.86 4.58
CA TRP A 50 -2.50 25.98 3.15
C TRP A 50 -2.66 27.43 2.73
N TYR A 51 -1.59 28.06 2.22
CA TYR A 51 -1.64 29.45 1.82
C TYR A 51 -0.62 29.80 0.73
N PRO A 52 -0.90 30.82 -0.11
CA PRO A 52 0.06 31.32 -1.08
C PRO A 52 1.18 32.08 -0.42
N VAL A 53 2.41 31.92 -0.92
CA VAL A 53 3.58 32.70 -0.54
C VAL A 53 3.90 33.67 -1.67
N LYS A 54 4.04 34.96 -1.36
CA LYS A 54 4.22 36.01 -2.35
C LYS A 54 5.48 36.81 -2.10
N GLY A 55 6.32 36.99 -3.16
CA GLY A 55 7.32 38.03 -3.26
C GLY A 55 8.54 37.95 -2.31
N ILE A 56 8.82 36.79 -1.71
CA ILE A 56 9.93 36.62 -0.74
C ILE A 56 11.07 35.74 -1.24
N GLN A 57 11.01 35.23 -2.48
CA GLN A 57 12.05 34.46 -3.18
C GLN A 57 12.41 33.08 -2.58
N GLY A 58 11.94 32.73 -1.41
CA GLY A 58 12.19 31.45 -0.75
C GLY A 58 11.47 31.39 0.60
N VAL A 59 11.57 30.26 1.30
CA VAL A 59 10.99 30.07 2.63
C VAL A 59 12.06 29.46 3.55
N SER A 60 12.45 30.20 4.60
CA SER A 60 13.34 29.71 5.66
C SER A 60 12.53 29.15 6.84
N LYS A 61 11.38 29.75 7.12
CA LYS A 61 10.44 29.31 8.15
C LYS A 61 9.01 29.74 7.80
N ALA A 62 8.05 28.91 8.15
CA ALA A 62 6.62 29.22 7.99
C ALA A 62 5.86 28.92 9.28
N SER A 63 4.77 29.67 9.50
CA SER A 63 3.80 29.44 10.56
C SER A 63 2.40 29.90 10.10
N ARG A 64 1.40 29.82 10.96
CA ARG A 64 0.03 30.27 10.64
C ARG A 64 -0.07 31.75 10.26
N ILE A 65 0.90 32.58 10.68
CA ILE A 65 0.89 34.03 10.38
C ILE A 65 1.55 34.38 9.03
N GLY A 66 2.26 33.45 8.40
CA GLY A 66 2.95 33.69 7.13
C GLY A 66 4.26 32.94 6.99
N ALA A 67 5.00 33.29 5.93
CA ALA A 67 6.28 32.69 5.57
C ALA A 67 7.40 33.73 5.62
N LEU A 68 8.52 33.38 6.21
CA LEU A 68 9.75 34.18 6.36
C LEU A 68 10.86 33.60 5.50
N HIS A 69 11.52 34.44 4.72
CA HIS A 69 12.77 34.14 4.05
C HIS A 69 13.90 34.98 4.69
N VAL A 70 14.93 34.30 5.10
CA VAL A 70 16.11 34.90 5.76
C VAL A 70 17.30 34.83 4.80
N THR A 71 17.87 35.97 4.46
CA THR A 71 19.10 36.05 3.66
C THR A 71 20.20 36.74 4.49
N ARG A 72 21.35 36.08 4.58
CA ARG A 72 22.51 36.57 5.32
C ARG A 72 23.75 36.56 4.42
N GLU A 73 24.27 37.71 4.10
CA GLU A 73 25.43 37.87 3.21
C GLU A 73 26.42 38.90 3.78
N ALA A 74 27.68 38.50 3.97
CA ALA A 74 28.76 39.39 4.44
C ALA A 74 28.38 40.21 5.68
N GLY A 75 27.64 39.64 6.62
CA GLY A 75 27.19 40.33 7.85
C GLY A 75 25.93 41.20 7.69
N SER A 76 25.39 41.32 6.50
CA SER A 76 24.08 41.94 6.25
C SER A 76 22.97 40.90 6.40
N LEU A 77 21.90 41.24 7.11
CA LEU A 77 20.72 40.40 7.30
C LEU A 77 19.51 41.06 6.68
N LYS A 78 18.86 40.33 5.78
CA LYS A 78 17.59 40.71 5.16
C LYS A 78 16.51 39.68 5.50
N LEU A 79 15.35 40.16 5.95
CA LEU A 79 14.21 39.40 6.34
C LEU A 79 13.04 39.74 5.39
N ALA A 80 12.63 38.83 4.53
CA ALA A 80 11.47 39.01 3.67
C ALA A 80 10.31 38.17 4.21
N PHE A 81 9.19 38.81 4.52
CA PHE A 81 8.04 38.18 5.15
C PHE A 81 6.79 38.30 4.26
N SER A 82 6.13 37.19 4.00
CA SER A 82 4.83 37.11 3.33
C SER A 82 3.73 36.85 4.35
N PRO A 83 3.01 37.91 4.79
CA PRO A 83 2.06 37.82 5.89
C PRO A 83 0.70 37.31 5.46
N LEU A 84 0.01 36.57 6.34
CA LEU A 84 -1.39 36.15 6.23
C LEU A 84 -2.33 36.90 7.15
N GLU A 85 -1.77 37.65 8.09
CA GLU A 85 -2.54 38.43 9.07
C GLU A 85 -2.07 39.89 9.10
N VAL A 86 -2.94 40.79 9.56
CA VAL A 86 -2.55 42.17 9.86
C VAL A 86 -1.91 42.15 11.22
N LEU A 87 -0.62 42.42 11.24
CA LEU A 87 0.20 42.47 12.47
C LEU A 87 0.75 43.85 12.69
N SER A 88 0.80 44.28 13.94
CA SER A 88 1.59 45.42 14.41
C SER A 88 2.42 44.95 15.60
N THR A 89 3.65 44.56 15.36
CA THR A 89 4.50 43.87 16.32
C THR A 89 5.99 44.11 16.05
N ASP A 90 6.86 43.49 16.80
CA ASP A 90 8.31 43.59 16.67
C ASP A 90 8.91 42.29 16.09
N VAL A 91 9.98 42.43 15.32
CA VAL A 91 10.91 41.37 14.94
C VAL A 91 12.17 41.50 15.78
N LYS A 92 12.43 40.51 16.63
CA LYS A 92 13.60 40.42 17.49
C LYS A 92 14.65 39.55 16.83
N ILE A 93 15.86 40.06 16.68
CA ILE A 93 17.00 39.41 16.07
C ILE A 93 18.01 39.08 17.16
N TYR A 94 18.32 37.78 17.31
CA TYR A 94 19.30 37.29 18.29
C TYR A 94 20.49 36.66 17.57
N GLN A 95 21.64 36.78 18.18
CA GLN A 95 22.86 36.06 17.81
C GLN A 95 23.41 35.39 19.08
N ASP A 96 23.64 34.07 19.02
CA ASP A 96 24.09 33.27 20.16
C ASP A 96 23.27 33.62 21.43
N GLU A 97 21.92 33.60 21.29
CA GLU A 97 20.91 33.91 22.32
C GLU A 97 20.96 35.37 22.88
N LYS A 98 21.81 36.26 22.33
CA LYS A 98 21.84 37.69 22.73
C LYS A 98 21.00 38.50 21.75
N LEU A 99 20.09 39.33 22.28
CA LEU A 99 19.33 40.29 21.47
C LEU A 99 20.28 41.33 20.85
N VAL A 100 20.32 41.37 19.52
CA VAL A 100 21.14 42.28 18.73
C VAL A 100 20.34 43.50 18.31
N GLU A 101 19.12 43.27 17.77
CA GLU A 101 18.28 44.32 17.22
C GLU A 101 16.80 43.96 17.32
N THR A 102 15.95 44.99 17.38
CA THR A 102 14.51 44.90 17.33
C THR A 102 14.00 45.81 16.21
N LEU A 103 13.22 45.27 15.28
CA LEU A 103 12.67 46.00 14.15
C LEU A 103 11.15 46.02 14.22
N PRO A 104 10.48 47.16 14.00
CA PRO A 104 9.02 47.20 13.96
C PRO A 104 8.50 46.47 12.68
N LEU A 105 7.43 45.70 12.82
CA LEU A 105 6.77 44.99 11.76
C LEU A 105 5.29 45.39 11.69
N ASN A 106 4.90 46.02 10.61
CA ASN A 106 3.48 46.29 10.29
C ASN A 106 3.14 45.59 8.97
N THR A 107 2.12 44.77 8.99
CA THR A 107 1.77 43.97 7.83
C THR A 107 0.34 44.22 7.35
N LYS A 108 0.11 43.91 6.08
CA LYS A 108 -1.21 43.68 5.48
C LYS A 108 -1.19 42.31 4.79
N VAL A 109 -2.35 41.66 4.78
CA VAL A 109 -2.49 40.31 4.21
C VAL A 109 -1.96 40.25 2.78
N LEU A 110 -1.04 39.31 2.50
CA LEU A 110 -0.40 39.05 1.20
C LEU A 110 0.37 40.27 0.60
N GLU A 111 0.69 41.30 1.39
CA GLU A 111 1.62 42.35 1.03
C GLU A 111 3.00 42.04 1.62
N PRO A 112 4.00 41.60 0.82
CA PRO A 112 5.31 41.24 1.33
C PRO A 112 6.00 42.43 2.00
N VAL A 113 6.62 42.18 3.14
CA VAL A 113 7.43 43.18 3.86
C VAL A 113 8.89 42.73 3.89
N THR A 114 9.80 43.65 3.58
CA THR A 114 11.24 43.40 3.71
C THR A 114 11.83 44.28 4.78
N LEU A 115 12.50 43.67 5.73
CA LEU A 115 13.25 44.34 6.79
C LEU A 115 14.76 44.07 6.59
N SER A 116 15.58 45.02 6.88
CA SER A 116 17.05 44.88 6.89
C SER A 116 17.59 45.28 8.27
N ALA A 117 18.44 44.45 8.83
CA ALA A 117 19.11 44.81 10.07
C ALA A 117 20.06 45.98 9.81
N ALA A 118 20.00 47.00 10.69
CA ALA A 118 20.93 48.15 10.64
C ALA A 118 22.30 47.77 11.18
N LYS A 119 22.35 46.83 12.12
CA LYS A 119 23.57 46.31 12.73
C LYS A 119 24.14 45.18 11.90
N SER A 120 25.46 45.11 11.84
CA SER A 120 26.12 43.92 11.27
C SER A 120 25.88 42.72 12.17
N ILE A 121 25.44 41.61 11.54
CA ILE A 121 25.20 40.34 12.21
C ILE A 121 26.36 39.41 11.80
N PRO A 122 27.45 39.33 12.62
CA PRO A 122 28.61 38.50 12.29
C PRO A 122 28.24 36.98 12.31
N GLU A 123 29.24 36.14 12.11
CA GLU A 123 29.08 34.68 12.19
C GLU A 123 28.63 34.27 13.59
N GLY A 124 27.81 33.25 13.73
CA GLY A 124 27.18 32.75 14.94
C GLY A 124 25.76 32.25 14.67
N HIS A 125 25.12 31.63 15.64
CA HIS A 125 23.75 31.13 15.48
C HIS A 125 22.75 32.28 15.47
N LEU A 126 22.09 32.48 14.31
CA LEU A 126 21.04 33.46 14.15
C LEU A 126 19.69 32.87 14.62
N LYS A 127 18.93 33.68 15.36
CA LYS A 127 17.54 33.41 15.72
C LYS A 127 16.73 34.68 15.46
N VAL A 128 15.59 34.51 14.80
CA VAL A 128 14.64 35.59 14.47
C VAL A 128 13.28 35.24 15.05
N VAL A 129 12.71 36.14 15.83
CA VAL A 129 11.41 35.96 16.48
C VAL A 129 10.48 37.09 16.05
N ILE A 130 9.33 36.73 15.50
CA ILE A 130 8.26 37.68 15.14
C ILE A 130 7.19 37.62 16.22
N GLY A 131 6.91 38.79 16.83
CA GLY A 131 5.96 38.93 17.92
C GLY A 131 6.36 38.15 19.16
N ASP A 132 5.37 37.65 19.86
CA ASP A 132 5.56 36.78 21.03
C ASP A 132 5.52 35.32 20.54
N ASP A 133 6.62 34.91 19.91
CA ASP A 133 6.83 33.55 19.33
C ASP A 133 5.82 33.13 18.26
N LEU A 134 5.16 34.06 17.57
CA LEU A 134 4.24 33.79 16.49
C LEU A 134 4.93 33.11 15.31
N LEU A 135 6.20 33.48 15.06
CA LEU A 135 7.11 32.75 14.18
C LEU A 135 8.52 32.82 14.74
N VAL A 136 9.16 31.67 14.88
CA VAL A 136 10.54 31.55 15.35
C VAL A 136 11.37 30.85 14.30
N TYR A 137 12.40 31.54 13.80
CA TYR A 137 13.45 30.95 12.94
C TYR A 137 14.74 30.81 13.74
N SER A 138 15.43 29.70 13.59
CA SER A 138 16.74 29.45 14.20
C SER A 138 17.67 28.74 13.20
N GLU A 139 18.96 29.09 13.21
CA GLU A 139 20.01 28.37 12.50
C GLU A 139 20.51 27.14 13.28
N ASN A 140 20.13 27.01 14.55
CA ASN A 140 20.47 25.84 15.34
C ASN A 140 19.55 24.66 15.00
N ALA A 141 20.09 23.63 14.35
CA ALA A 141 19.33 22.44 13.96
C ALA A 141 18.67 21.71 15.15
N LYS A 142 19.24 21.84 16.37
CA LYS A 142 18.67 21.22 17.59
C LYS A 142 17.33 21.81 17.99
N ASP A 143 17.03 23.06 17.59
CA ASP A 143 15.75 23.71 17.89
C ASP A 143 14.58 23.09 17.09
N TYR A 144 14.89 22.23 16.10
CA TYR A 144 13.94 21.51 15.27
C TYR A 144 13.98 19.98 15.48
N ASP A 145 14.84 19.50 16.37
CA ASP A 145 14.92 18.09 16.69
C ASP A 145 13.66 17.66 17.44
N LEU A 146 12.99 16.66 16.90
CA LEU A 146 11.77 16.12 17.53
C LEU A 146 12.08 15.19 18.71
N GLU A 147 13.36 15.00 19.04
CA GLU A 147 13.85 14.13 20.13
C GLU A 147 13.28 12.70 20.06
N ARG A 148 12.88 12.26 18.85
CA ARG A 148 12.40 10.90 18.65
C ARG A 148 13.52 10.01 18.17
N PRO A 149 13.78 8.87 18.82
CA PRO A 149 14.74 7.91 18.33
C PRO A 149 14.30 7.37 16.98
N MET A 150 15.05 7.69 15.93
CA MET A 150 14.78 7.28 14.55
C MET A 150 15.58 6.04 14.14
N THR A 151 16.54 5.64 14.94
CA THR A 151 17.44 4.53 14.67
C THR A 151 17.53 3.60 15.86
N LEU A 152 17.68 2.31 15.59
CA LEU A 152 18.00 1.33 16.63
C LEU A 152 19.48 1.39 16.98
N PRO A 153 19.90 0.91 18.17
CA PRO A 153 21.29 0.67 18.49
C PRO A 153 21.98 -0.22 17.43
N GLU A 154 23.26 0.02 17.17
CA GLU A 154 24.01 -0.77 16.15
C GLU A 154 24.07 -2.26 16.48
N ASP A 155 24.05 -2.61 17.77
CA ASP A 155 24.10 -3.98 18.30
C ASP A 155 22.72 -4.61 18.52
N PHE A 156 21.64 -4.03 17.96
CA PHE A 156 20.28 -4.54 18.14
C PHE A 156 20.15 -5.97 17.54
N ASP A 157 19.81 -6.93 18.40
CA ASP A 157 19.63 -8.33 17.97
C ASP A 157 18.25 -8.57 17.33
N TRP A 158 18.22 -8.52 16.01
CA TRP A 158 17.04 -8.81 15.19
C TRP A 158 16.51 -10.26 15.31
N ASN A 159 17.34 -11.20 15.81
CA ASN A 159 16.97 -12.60 16.02
C ASN A 159 16.52 -12.88 17.46
N SER A 160 16.49 -11.89 18.35
CA SER A 160 15.87 -12.00 19.66
C SER A 160 14.34 -12.13 19.53
N ALA A 161 13.65 -12.59 20.57
CA ALA A 161 12.18 -12.58 20.58
C ALA A 161 11.61 -11.18 20.34
N TYR A 162 12.23 -10.14 20.93
CA TYR A 162 11.84 -8.75 20.72
C TYR A 162 12.15 -8.27 19.30
N GLY A 163 13.28 -8.64 18.72
CA GLY A 163 13.65 -8.30 17.34
C GLY A 163 12.69 -8.92 16.30
N LEU A 164 12.36 -10.19 16.49
CA LEU A 164 11.40 -10.91 15.66
C LEU A 164 9.98 -10.32 15.80
N TYR A 165 9.56 -10.01 17.02
CA TYR A 165 8.30 -9.32 17.29
C TYR A 165 8.23 -7.96 16.57
N THR A 166 9.28 -7.15 16.67
CA THR A 166 9.36 -5.84 16.00
C THR A 166 9.20 -5.96 14.48
N GLN A 167 9.84 -6.95 13.87
CA GLN A 167 9.67 -7.25 12.44
C GLN A 167 8.24 -7.69 12.13
N GLY A 168 7.67 -8.57 12.95
CA GLY A 168 6.29 -9.02 12.82
C GLY A 168 5.28 -7.87 12.90
N GLU A 169 5.46 -6.94 13.83
CA GLU A 169 4.65 -5.74 13.96
C GLU A 169 4.74 -4.82 12.74
N GLN A 170 5.94 -4.62 12.19
CA GLN A 170 6.13 -3.83 10.98
C GLN A 170 5.39 -4.44 9.78
N TRP A 171 5.48 -5.75 9.59
CA TRP A 171 4.73 -6.44 8.53
C TRP A 171 3.22 -6.39 8.75
N LEU A 172 2.76 -6.48 10.00
CA LEU A 172 1.35 -6.33 10.35
C LEU A 172 0.83 -4.93 9.99
N ASN A 173 1.58 -3.88 10.33
CA ASN A 173 1.23 -2.49 10.01
C ASN A 173 1.21 -2.23 8.49
N GLN A 174 2.04 -2.92 7.74
CA GLN A 174 2.06 -2.87 6.27
C GLN A 174 1.04 -3.82 5.61
N LYS A 175 0.23 -4.54 6.40
CA LYS A 175 -0.78 -5.51 5.93
C LYS A 175 -0.19 -6.66 5.10
N VAL A 176 1.07 -7.03 5.35
CA VAL A 176 1.74 -8.20 4.75
C VAL A 176 1.59 -9.37 5.73
N TRP A 177 0.39 -9.94 5.73
CA TRP A 177 -0.09 -10.86 6.77
C TRP A 177 0.72 -12.14 6.92
N ASP A 178 1.15 -12.76 5.83
CA ASP A 178 1.95 -13.99 5.83
C ASP A 178 3.33 -13.77 6.46
N LYS A 179 3.98 -12.66 6.19
CA LYS A 179 5.23 -12.29 6.86
C LYS A 179 5.02 -11.92 8.33
N ALA A 180 3.95 -11.19 8.63
CA ALA A 180 3.61 -10.86 10.01
C ALA A 180 3.44 -12.13 10.85
N GLU A 181 2.65 -13.10 10.36
CA GLU A 181 2.47 -14.39 11.03
C GLU A 181 3.78 -15.13 11.21
N LEU A 182 4.61 -15.20 10.16
CA LEU A 182 5.91 -15.87 10.21
C LEU A 182 6.79 -15.34 11.34
N TYR A 183 7.01 -14.02 11.38
CA TYR A 183 7.91 -13.41 12.36
C TYR A 183 7.33 -13.44 13.78
N LEU A 184 6.01 -13.25 13.94
CA LEU A 184 5.37 -13.35 15.25
C LEU A 184 5.40 -14.78 15.80
N LYS A 185 5.22 -15.81 14.96
CA LYS A 185 5.41 -17.21 15.35
C LYS A 185 6.86 -17.49 15.78
N GLN A 186 7.84 -17.04 15.00
CA GLN A 186 9.23 -17.18 15.37
C GLN A 186 9.57 -16.49 16.70
N ALA A 187 8.96 -15.34 17.00
CA ALA A 187 9.11 -14.68 18.30
C ALA A 187 8.55 -15.53 19.45
N VAL A 188 7.37 -16.13 19.28
CA VAL A 188 6.74 -17.04 20.27
C VAL A 188 7.55 -18.36 20.39
N ASP A 189 8.07 -18.90 19.30
CA ASP A 189 8.94 -20.08 19.32
C ASP A 189 10.25 -19.82 20.06
N LYS A 190 10.79 -18.60 19.93
CA LYS A 190 12.00 -18.17 20.64
C LYS A 190 11.79 -17.97 22.12
N ASP A 191 10.65 -17.41 22.50
CA ASP A 191 10.19 -17.25 23.89
C ASP A 191 8.65 -17.41 23.95
N SER A 192 8.22 -18.59 24.39
CA SER A 192 6.80 -18.98 24.49
C SER A 192 6.00 -18.17 25.52
N TYR A 193 6.66 -17.37 26.34
CA TYR A 193 6.05 -16.48 27.33
C TYR A 193 6.25 -14.99 26.99
N PHE A 194 6.71 -14.67 25.78
CA PHE A 194 6.86 -13.29 25.37
C PHE A 194 5.48 -12.67 25.06
N ALA A 195 4.85 -12.11 26.09
CA ALA A 195 3.47 -11.59 26.04
C ALA A 195 3.17 -10.66 24.85
N PRO A 196 4.04 -9.70 24.44
CA PRO A 196 3.74 -8.86 23.29
C PRO A 196 3.51 -9.63 21.99
N ALA A 197 4.32 -10.67 21.72
CA ALA A 197 4.14 -11.48 20.52
C ALA A 197 2.88 -12.36 20.60
N LEU A 198 2.55 -12.92 21.78
CA LEU A 198 1.33 -13.70 22.00
C LEU A 198 0.09 -12.85 21.72
N VAL A 199 0.03 -11.63 22.25
CA VAL A 199 -1.10 -10.71 22.06
C VAL A 199 -1.20 -10.29 20.59
N ARG A 200 -0.08 -9.93 19.96
CA ARG A 200 -0.09 -9.48 18.58
C ARG A 200 -0.45 -10.57 17.58
N LEU A 201 0.06 -11.78 17.79
CA LEU A 201 -0.34 -12.97 17.00
C LEU A 201 -1.82 -13.30 17.17
N SER A 202 -2.34 -13.15 18.38
CA SER A 202 -3.77 -13.33 18.66
C SER A 202 -4.64 -12.29 17.95
N SER A 203 -4.17 -11.05 17.88
CA SER A 203 -4.83 -9.97 17.11
C SER A 203 -4.91 -10.33 15.63
N LEU A 204 -3.83 -10.85 15.04
CA LEU A 204 -3.83 -11.33 13.67
C LEU A 204 -4.84 -12.47 13.46
N TYR A 205 -4.83 -13.47 14.32
CA TYR A 205 -5.77 -14.59 14.23
C TYR A 205 -7.22 -14.17 14.42
N TYR A 206 -7.49 -13.20 15.30
CA TYR A 206 -8.83 -12.64 15.45
C TYR A 206 -9.31 -12.00 14.12
N ARG A 207 -8.46 -11.21 13.48
CA ARG A 207 -8.77 -10.58 12.19
C ARG A 207 -9.03 -11.59 11.06
N GLU A 208 -8.32 -12.72 11.11
CA GLU A 208 -8.46 -13.81 10.13
C GLU A 208 -9.62 -14.76 10.43
N GLY A 209 -10.40 -14.52 11.50
CA GLY A 209 -11.48 -15.40 11.93
C GLY A 209 -11.00 -16.74 12.53
N ARG A 210 -9.74 -16.82 12.94
CA ARG A 210 -9.07 -18.00 13.54
C ARG A 210 -9.18 -17.96 15.06
N TYR A 211 -10.40 -17.81 15.56
CA TYR A 211 -10.68 -17.58 16.99
C TYR A 211 -10.20 -18.70 17.90
N ALA A 212 -10.29 -19.96 17.46
CA ALA A 212 -9.82 -21.13 18.20
C ALA A 212 -8.29 -21.14 18.39
N GLU A 213 -7.55 -20.52 17.47
CA GLU A 213 -6.09 -20.40 17.56
C GLU A 213 -5.67 -19.16 18.39
N ALA A 214 -6.46 -18.10 18.39
CA ALA A 214 -6.20 -16.91 19.19
C ALA A 214 -6.34 -17.17 20.70
N LEU A 215 -7.36 -17.96 21.11
CA LEU A 215 -7.73 -18.13 22.52
C LEU A 215 -6.62 -18.73 23.40
N PRO A 216 -5.89 -19.78 23.00
CA PRO A 216 -4.79 -20.33 23.79
C PRO A 216 -3.64 -19.33 24.02
N LEU A 217 -3.30 -18.53 23.03
CA LEU A 217 -2.25 -17.52 23.13
C LEU A 217 -2.63 -16.43 24.14
N LEU A 218 -3.89 -15.97 24.08
CA LEU A 218 -4.43 -15.00 25.03
C LEU A 218 -4.48 -15.56 26.46
N ASN A 219 -4.87 -16.83 26.63
CA ASN A 219 -4.83 -17.48 27.94
C ASN A 219 -3.40 -17.50 28.51
N THR A 220 -2.40 -17.78 27.67
CA THR A 220 -0.99 -17.74 28.09
C THR A 220 -0.59 -16.32 28.50
N ALA A 221 -0.88 -15.32 27.67
CA ALA A 221 -0.57 -13.92 27.98
C ALA A 221 -1.22 -13.46 29.30
N LEU A 222 -2.50 -13.78 29.51
CA LEU A 222 -3.25 -13.43 30.73
C LEU A 222 -2.80 -14.20 31.96
N SER A 223 -2.22 -15.39 31.81
CA SER A 223 -1.59 -16.13 32.93
C SER A 223 -0.33 -15.41 33.46
N LEU A 224 0.35 -14.64 32.59
CA LEU A 224 1.53 -13.86 32.97
C LEU A 224 1.13 -12.51 33.58
N ASN A 225 0.14 -11.86 33.01
CA ASN A 225 -0.40 -10.59 33.48
C ASN A 225 -1.92 -10.54 33.31
N THR A 226 -2.65 -10.90 34.37
CA THR A 226 -4.13 -10.93 34.38
C THR A 226 -4.76 -9.56 34.07
N TYR A 227 -4.05 -8.46 34.32
CA TYR A 227 -4.53 -7.10 34.11
C TYR A 227 -3.99 -6.46 32.83
N ASP A 228 -3.36 -7.22 31.94
CA ASP A 228 -2.97 -6.71 30.63
C ASP A 228 -4.20 -6.23 29.85
N GLY A 229 -4.23 -4.93 29.53
CA GLY A 229 -5.43 -4.31 28.96
C GLY A 229 -5.69 -4.77 27.53
N GLU A 230 -4.65 -4.88 26.69
CA GLU A 230 -4.79 -5.30 25.29
C GLU A 230 -5.15 -6.78 25.20
N ALA A 231 -4.49 -7.62 25.99
CA ALA A 231 -4.81 -9.05 26.06
C ALA A 231 -6.26 -9.28 26.52
N ASN A 232 -6.74 -8.57 27.56
CA ASN A 232 -8.13 -8.66 28.01
C ASN A 232 -9.11 -8.14 26.94
N TYR A 233 -8.79 -7.05 26.26
CA TYR A 233 -9.63 -6.52 25.20
C TYR A 233 -9.80 -7.55 24.06
N LEU A 234 -8.72 -8.12 23.57
CA LEU A 234 -8.74 -9.15 22.52
C LEU A 234 -9.43 -10.44 23.02
N TYR A 235 -9.18 -10.86 24.26
CA TYR A 235 -9.86 -12.00 24.86
C TYR A 235 -11.37 -11.76 24.94
N GLY A 236 -11.78 -10.54 25.27
CA GLY A 236 -13.18 -10.12 25.25
C GLY A 236 -13.79 -10.22 23.86
N LEU A 237 -13.11 -9.73 22.82
CA LEU A 237 -13.57 -9.80 21.43
C LEU A 237 -13.72 -11.25 20.94
N VAL A 238 -12.70 -12.09 21.18
CA VAL A 238 -12.73 -13.52 20.80
C VAL A 238 -13.91 -14.24 21.48
N ASN A 239 -14.06 -14.07 22.81
CA ASN A 239 -15.15 -14.71 23.54
C ASN A 239 -16.53 -14.19 23.13
N ARG A 240 -16.66 -12.87 22.82
CA ARG A 240 -17.91 -12.28 22.29
C ARG A 240 -18.34 -12.96 20.99
N VAL A 241 -17.43 -13.12 20.03
CA VAL A 241 -17.72 -13.79 18.75
C VAL A 241 -18.03 -15.28 18.96
N MET A 242 -17.38 -15.93 19.92
CA MET A 242 -17.65 -17.32 20.27
C MET A 242 -18.93 -17.50 21.12
N GLY A 243 -19.70 -16.45 21.39
CA GLY A 243 -20.94 -16.51 22.18
C GLY A 243 -20.74 -16.64 23.69
N LYS A 244 -19.53 -16.51 24.20
CA LYS A 244 -19.18 -16.58 25.61
C LYS A 244 -19.36 -15.24 26.30
N THR A 245 -20.62 -14.85 26.50
CA THR A 245 -21.01 -13.49 26.91
C THR A 245 -20.46 -13.10 28.29
N ALA A 246 -20.44 -14.02 29.27
CA ALA A 246 -19.96 -13.71 30.61
C ALA A 246 -18.46 -13.44 30.64
N GLU A 247 -17.69 -14.29 29.97
CA GLU A 247 -16.23 -14.16 29.82
C GLU A 247 -15.87 -12.88 29.08
N ALA A 248 -16.59 -12.55 27.98
CA ALA A 248 -16.38 -11.32 27.22
C ALA A 248 -16.59 -10.07 28.09
N LYS A 249 -17.70 -9.98 28.84
CA LYS A 249 -17.97 -8.86 29.75
C LYS A 249 -16.95 -8.70 30.84
N ALA A 250 -16.53 -9.82 31.45
CA ALA A 250 -15.49 -9.80 32.48
C ALA A 250 -14.17 -9.26 31.92
N ALA A 251 -13.76 -9.72 30.74
CA ALA A 251 -12.55 -9.28 30.09
C ALA A 251 -12.60 -7.78 29.72
N PHE A 252 -13.69 -7.30 29.12
CA PHE A 252 -13.84 -5.87 28.80
C PHE A 252 -13.86 -5.00 30.08
N SER A 253 -14.42 -5.51 31.17
CA SER A 253 -14.38 -4.78 32.43
C SER A 253 -12.95 -4.63 32.97
N ILE A 254 -12.09 -5.64 32.82
CA ILE A 254 -10.66 -5.52 33.18
C ILE A 254 -9.94 -4.63 32.18
N ALA A 255 -10.17 -4.79 30.87
CA ALA A 255 -9.56 -3.99 29.82
C ALA A 255 -9.81 -2.48 30.02
N SER A 256 -10.97 -2.10 30.58
CA SER A 256 -11.32 -0.70 30.84
C SER A 256 -10.42 0.02 31.84
N PHE A 257 -9.56 -0.71 32.58
CA PHE A 257 -8.56 -0.10 33.45
C PHE A 257 -7.36 0.45 32.68
N ALA A 258 -7.07 -0.07 31.50
CA ALA A 258 -5.95 0.35 30.67
C ALA A 258 -6.34 1.51 29.74
N ALA A 259 -5.63 2.63 29.81
CA ALA A 259 -5.94 3.85 29.03
C ALA A 259 -5.99 3.59 27.51
N SER A 260 -5.14 2.73 26.99
CA SER A 260 -5.01 2.43 25.55
C SER A 260 -6.25 1.77 24.93
N VAL A 261 -7.04 1.05 25.72
CA VAL A 261 -8.23 0.31 25.23
C VAL A 261 -9.51 0.63 26.01
N ARG A 262 -9.44 1.55 26.97
CA ARG A 262 -10.55 1.91 27.88
C ARG A 262 -11.81 2.29 27.17
N THR A 263 -11.70 3.22 26.23
CA THR A 263 -12.81 3.74 25.45
C THR A 263 -13.51 2.62 24.67
N ALA A 264 -12.73 1.80 23.99
CA ALA A 264 -13.23 0.67 23.23
C ALA A 264 -13.85 -0.41 24.12
N ALA A 265 -13.27 -0.67 25.28
CA ALA A 265 -13.82 -1.66 26.24
C ALA A 265 -15.18 -1.22 26.80
N TYR A 266 -15.35 0.06 27.14
CA TYR A 266 -16.64 0.59 27.57
C TYR A 266 -17.68 0.56 26.45
N GLU A 267 -17.29 0.88 25.22
CA GLU A 267 -18.18 0.80 24.06
C GLU A 267 -18.65 -0.64 23.84
N GLN A 268 -17.76 -1.65 23.89
CA GLN A 268 -18.11 -3.06 23.77
C GLN A 268 -19.07 -3.52 24.88
N LEU A 269 -18.87 -3.09 26.12
CA LEU A 269 -19.80 -3.35 27.23
C LEU A 269 -21.18 -2.73 26.95
N GLY A 270 -21.20 -1.50 26.46
CA GLY A 270 -22.42 -0.79 26.10
C GLY A 270 -23.23 -1.54 25.04
N GLU A 271 -22.59 -1.99 23.95
CA GLU A 271 -23.24 -2.80 22.91
C GLU A 271 -23.79 -4.12 23.45
N MET A 272 -23.01 -4.81 24.27
CA MET A 272 -23.44 -6.09 24.85
C MET A 272 -24.68 -5.90 25.74
N TYR A 273 -24.75 -4.83 26.53
CA TYR A 273 -25.93 -4.53 27.32
C TYR A 273 -27.12 -4.05 26.47
N ALA A 274 -26.87 -3.37 25.36
CA ALA A 274 -27.94 -3.01 24.40
C ALA A 274 -28.56 -4.29 23.79
N CYS A 275 -27.73 -5.27 23.39
CA CYS A 275 -28.17 -6.56 22.90
C CYS A 275 -29.08 -7.30 23.90
N GLU A 276 -28.82 -7.14 25.22
CA GLU A 276 -29.63 -7.68 26.32
C GLU A 276 -30.85 -6.78 26.65
N LYS A 277 -31.09 -5.71 25.91
CA LYS A 277 -32.12 -4.68 26.16
C LYS A 277 -31.98 -3.99 27.53
N ASN A 278 -30.77 -4.03 28.12
CA ASN A 278 -30.47 -3.29 29.36
C ASN A 278 -30.00 -1.88 29.00
N TRP A 279 -30.97 -1.07 28.56
CA TRP A 279 -30.73 0.27 28.06
C TRP A 279 -30.04 1.19 29.06
N ALA A 280 -30.33 1.05 30.37
CA ALA A 280 -29.67 1.87 31.40
C ALA A 280 -28.17 1.62 31.48
N LYS A 281 -27.75 0.35 31.42
CA LYS A 281 -26.32 0.00 31.41
C LYS A 281 -25.68 0.37 30.04
N ALA A 282 -26.39 0.18 28.94
CA ALA A 282 -25.90 0.56 27.62
C ALA A 282 -25.62 2.08 27.57
N GLU A 283 -26.54 2.91 28.06
CA GLU A 283 -26.35 4.36 28.19
C GLU A 283 -25.13 4.69 29.06
N HIS A 284 -25.06 4.09 30.26
CA HIS A 284 -23.98 4.33 31.19
C HIS A 284 -22.59 4.05 30.57
N TYR A 285 -22.43 2.90 29.91
CA TYR A 285 -21.12 2.54 29.32
C TYR A 285 -20.79 3.34 28.08
N ALA A 286 -21.77 3.71 27.25
CA ALA A 286 -21.55 4.61 26.14
C ALA A 286 -21.10 6.01 26.60
N GLN A 287 -21.72 6.54 27.66
CA GLN A 287 -21.30 7.81 28.28
C GLN A 287 -19.89 7.68 28.87
N LYS A 288 -19.59 6.58 29.56
CA LYS A 288 -18.23 6.31 30.07
C LYS A 288 -17.19 6.28 28.96
N SER A 289 -17.51 5.71 27.81
CA SER A 289 -16.61 5.75 26.65
C SER A 289 -16.31 7.18 26.22
N LEU A 290 -17.35 8.03 26.13
CA LEU A 290 -17.21 9.44 25.71
C LEU A 290 -16.49 10.32 26.75
N GLU A 291 -16.50 9.98 28.05
CA GLU A 291 -15.70 10.68 29.06
C GLU A 291 -14.17 10.63 28.77
N PHE A 292 -13.72 9.58 28.07
CA PHE A 292 -12.30 9.38 27.75
C PHE A 292 -11.95 9.69 26.29
N ASN A 293 -12.93 9.62 25.39
CA ASN A 293 -12.82 10.08 24.01
C ASN A 293 -14.18 10.59 23.53
N GLU A 294 -14.38 11.89 23.61
CA GLU A 294 -15.63 12.53 23.17
C GLU A 294 -15.92 12.38 21.68
N MET A 295 -14.90 12.05 20.86
CA MET A 295 -15.00 11.82 19.43
C MET A 295 -15.27 10.35 19.07
N ASN A 296 -15.51 9.47 20.06
CA ASN A 296 -15.88 8.09 19.78
C ASN A 296 -17.27 8.02 19.12
N LEU A 297 -17.27 7.83 17.80
CA LEU A 297 -18.50 7.80 16.99
C LEU A 297 -19.36 6.57 17.29
N ASP A 298 -18.77 5.43 17.60
CA ASP A 298 -19.51 4.19 17.89
C ASP A 298 -20.26 4.32 19.21
N ALA A 299 -19.64 4.94 20.22
CA ALA A 299 -20.33 5.26 21.47
C ALA A 299 -21.48 6.26 21.27
N ARG A 300 -21.31 7.25 20.37
CA ARG A 300 -22.41 8.18 20.00
C ARG A 300 -23.51 7.47 19.24
N GLN A 301 -23.18 6.59 18.31
CA GLN A 301 -24.15 5.75 17.60
C GLN A 301 -24.97 4.92 18.58
N LEU A 302 -24.31 4.31 19.56
CA LEU A 302 -24.98 3.56 20.60
C LEU A 302 -25.92 4.46 21.44
N LEU A 303 -25.52 5.68 21.79
CA LEU A 303 -26.38 6.63 22.49
C LEU A 303 -27.60 7.06 21.67
N MET A 304 -27.44 7.32 20.36
CA MET A 304 -28.57 7.62 19.46
C MET A 304 -29.62 6.51 19.53
N LEU A 305 -29.18 5.25 19.39
CA LEU A 305 -30.05 4.07 19.50
C LEU A 305 -30.71 3.99 20.89
N VAL A 306 -29.94 4.07 21.97
CA VAL A 306 -30.42 3.93 23.35
C VAL A 306 -31.46 5.02 23.66
N TYR A 307 -31.21 6.26 23.30
CA TYR A 307 -32.15 7.36 23.52
C TYR A 307 -33.44 7.18 22.71
N ARG A 308 -33.33 6.72 21.46
CA ARG A 308 -34.53 6.41 20.66
C ARG A 308 -35.32 5.25 21.30
N GLN A 309 -34.68 4.18 21.69
CA GLN A 309 -35.33 2.99 22.29
C GLN A 309 -35.97 3.29 23.68
N THR A 310 -35.47 4.30 24.37
CA THR A 310 -36.00 4.71 25.69
C THR A 310 -36.92 5.93 25.60
N GLY A 311 -37.29 6.39 24.39
CA GLY A 311 -38.18 7.52 24.19
C GLY A 311 -37.60 8.89 24.52
N LYS A 312 -36.28 8.99 24.70
CA LYS A 312 -35.53 10.23 24.95
C LYS A 312 -35.26 10.96 23.64
N THR A 313 -36.32 11.32 22.91
CA THR A 313 -36.21 11.77 21.50
C THR A 313 -35.32 13.00 21.33
N GLU A 314 -35.40 13.99 22.21
CA GLU A 314 -34.62 15.21 22.08
C GLU A 314 -33.12 14.92 22.30
N GLN A 315 -32.77 14.05 23.25
CA GLN A 315 -31.38 13.63 23.46
C GLN A 315 -30.83 12.83 22.26
N ALA A 316 -31.67 12.00 21.60
CA ALA A 316 -31.27 11.33 20.36
C ALA A 316 -30.97 12.35 19.26
N LYS A 317 -31.82 13.36 19.05
CA LYS A 317 -31.62 14.45 18.09
C LYS A 317 -30.32 15.24 18.39
N GLU A 318 -30.05 15.54 19.64
CA GLU A 318 -28.82 16.24 20.05
C GLU A 318 -27.57 15.46 19.64
N GLN A 319 -27.55 14.13 19.88
CA GLN A 319 -26.42 13.30 19.45
C GLN A 319 -26.30 13.24 17.93
N ILE A 320 -27.41 13.09 17.22
CA ILE A 320 -27.44 13.10 15.75
C ILE A 320 -26.88 14.42 15.21
N GLN A 321 -27.38 15.55 15.72
CA GLN A 321 -26.95 16.88 15.27
C GLN A 321 -25.47 17.12 15.57
N TYR A 322 -25.01 16.76 16.77
CA TYR A 322 -23.60 16.86 17.14
C TYR A 322 -22.68 16.16 16.14
N VAL A 323 -23.05 14.95 15.72
CA VAL A 323 -22.26 14.18 14.75
C VAL A 323 -22.37 14.77 13.35
N LEU A 324 -23.58 15.12 12.90
CA LEU A 324 -23.80 15.62 11.53
C LEU A 324 -23.23 17.01 11.29
N ASP A 325 -23.08 17.85 12.32
CA ASP A 325 -22.39 19.14 12.22
C ASP A 325 -20.90 18.98 11.89
N ARG A 326 -20.30 17.87 12.30
CA ARG A 326 -18.87 17.57 12.10
C ARG A 326 -18.63 16.65 10.91
N LEU A 327 -19.50 15.68 10.75
CA LEU A 327 -19.44 14.62 9.74
C LEU A 327 -20.78 14.47 9.03
N PRO A 328 -21.11 15.36 8.08
CA PRO A 328 -22.43 15.41 7.43
C PRO A 328 -22.83 14.12 6.71
N LEU A 329 -21.85 13.26 6.37
CA LEU A 329 -22.04 11.98 5.70
C LEU A 329 -21.85 10.77 6.63
N TYR A 330 -21.95 10.95 7.94
CA TYR A 330 -21.95 9.82 8.87
C TYR A 330 -23.26 9.05 8.76
N HIS A 331 -23.24 7.96 8.02
CA HIS A 331 -24.45 7.24 7.58
C HIS A 331 -25.28 6.68 8.73
N ALA A 332 -24.67 6.26 9.85
CA ALA A 332 -25.41 5.79 11.01
C ALA A 332 -26.29 6.88 11.62
N ALA A 333 -25.77 8.11 11.76
CA ALA A 333 -26.56 9.24 12.26
C ALA A 333 -27.69 9.63 11.28
N ARG A 334 -27.43 9.59 9.97
CA ARG A 334 -28.45 9.81 8.93
C ARG A 334 -29.56 8.74 8.96
N PHE A 335 -29.19 7.50 9.23
CA PHE A 335 -30.17 6.43 9.37
C PHE A 335 -31.02 6.60 10.63
N GLU A 336 -30.42 6.92 11.78
CA GLU A 336 -31.14 7.19 13.02
C GLU A 336 -32.07 8.41 12.88
N GLU A 337 -31.64 9.47 12.18
CA GLU A 337 -32.48 10.62 11.86
C GLU A 337 -33.74 10.21 11.05
N ALA A 338 -33.55 9.41 10.00
CA ALA A 338 -34.62 8.89 9.18
C ALA A 338 -35.55 7.96 9.98
N TRP A 339 -34.98 7.08 10.82
CA TRP A 339 -35.75 6.15 11.65
C TRP A 339 -36.61 6.86 12.69
N LEU A 340 -36.06 7.87 13.35
CA LEU A 340 -36.85 8.77 14.26
C LEU A 340 -37.97 9.50 13.56
N ALA A 341 -37.81 9.81 12.28
CA ALA A 341 -38.86 10.42 11.47
C ALA A 341 -39.94 9.43 10.96
N GLY A 342 -39.89 8.17 11.42
CA GLY A 342 -40.82 7.11 11.04
C GLY A 342 -40.62 6.51 9.67
N LYS A 343 -39.39 6.61 9.11
CA LYS A 343 -39.03 6.04 7.81
C LYS A 343 -38.40 4.66 8.03
N HIS A 344 -39.16 3.58 7.83
CA HIS A 344 -38.77 2.22 8.20
C HIS A 344 -38.71 1.25 7.02
N THR A 345 -39.02 1.68 5.80
CA THR A 345 -38.95 0.85 4.59
C THR A 345 -37.94 1.40 3.61
N ALA A 346 -37.42 0.56 2.71
CA ALA A 346 -36.47 0.97 1.69
C ALA A 346 -37.00 2.16 0.83
N ASP A 347 -38.30 2.17 0.51
CA ASP A 347 -38.91 3.27 -0.22
C ASP A 347 -38.94 4.59 0.56
N GLN A 348 -39.17 4.54 1.85
CA GLN A 348 -39.11 5.70 2.74
C GLN A 348 -37.68 6.18 3.01
N LEU A 349 -36.67 5.28 2.91
CA LEU A 349 -35.26 5.54 3.11
C LEU A 349 -34.53 6.01 1.83
N LYS A 350 -35.24 6.35 0.75
CA LYS A 350 -34.63 6.80 -0.52
C LYS A 350 -33.72 8.01 -0.37
N ASP A 351 -34.10 8.98 0.46
CA ASP A 351 -33.30 10.18 0.70
C ASP A 351 -31.96 9.79 1.39
N PHE A 352 -32.03 8.93 2.41
CA PHE A 352 -30.86 8.35 3.08
C PHE A 352 -29.97 7.60 2.08
N SER A 353 -30.55 6.70 1.30
CA SER A 353 -29.83 5.92 0.30
C SER A 353 -29.15 6.79 -0.77
N SER A 354 -29.73 7.94 -1.11
CA SER A 354 -29.16 8.87 -2.10
C SER A 354 -27.84 9.52 -1.66
N LEU A 355 -27.54 9.50 -0.36
CA LEU A 355 -26.29 10.01 0.21
C LEU A 355 -25.15 8.98 0.14
N ILE A 356 -25.45 7.69 -0.06
CA ILE A 356 -24.46 6.63 -0.17
C ILE A 356 -24.02 6.53 -1.63
N ARG A 357 -22.88 7.17 -1.96
CA ARG A 357 -22.38 7.34 -3.34
C ARG A 357 -21.04 6.66 -3.60
N ASN A 358 -20.65 5.74 -2.75
CA ASN A 358 -19.45 4.94 -2.98
C ASN A 358 -19.68 3.91 -4.11
N GLU A 359 -18.59 3.32 -4.59
CA GLU A 359 -18.61 2.33 -5.68
C GLU A 359 -19.45 1.08 -5.36
N LEU A 360 -19.51 0.71 -4.08
CA LEU A 360 -20.16 -0.49 -3.57
C LEU A 360 -21.15 -0.13 -2.44
N PRO A 361 -22.26 0.55 -2.76
CA PRO A 361 -23.19 1.07 -1.73
C PRO A 361 -23.73 -0.01 -0.80
N PHE A 362 -23.89 -1.24 -1.29
CA PHE A 362 -24.35 -2.39 -0.51
C PHE A 362 -23.41 -2.74 0.66
N GLU A 363 -22.11 -2.44 0.56
CA GLU A 363 -21.19 -2.67 1.67
C GLU A 363 -21.49 -1.77 2.87
N THR A 364 -21.90 -0.53 2.63
CA THR A 364 -22.36 0.38 3.70
C THR A 364 -23.62 -0.16 4.39
N TYR A 365 -24.58 -0.67 3.62
CA TYR A 365 -25.79 -1.26 4.21
C TYR A 365 -25.48 -2.53 5.02
N LEU A 366 -24.59 -3.39 4.53
CA LEU A 366 -24.16 -4.60 5.25
C LEU A 366 -23.46 -4.27 6.56
N GLU A 367 -22.59 -3.26 6.57
CA GLU A 367 -21.86 -2.83 7.77
C GLU A 367 -22.81 -2.29 8.84
N LEU A 368 -23.69 -1.37 8.45
CA LEU A 368 -24.70 -0.83 9.36
C LEU A 368 -25.66 -1.93 9.87
N ALA A 369 -26.15 -2.78 8.97
CA ALA A 369 -27.05 -3.88 9.35
C ALA A 369 -26.38 -4.85 10.31
N GLY A 370 -25.11 -5.17 10.11
CA GLY A 370 -24.30 -6.01 11.00
C GLY A 370 -24.18 -5.40 12.39
N TRP A 371 -24.03 -4.06 12.49
CA TRP A 371 -24.01 -3.39 13.79
C TRP A 371 -25.36 -3.48 14.49
N TYR A 372 -26.49 -3.16 13.81
CA TYR A 372 -27.83 -3.25 14.39
C TYR A 372 -28.18 -4.67 14.82
N GLU A 373 -27.79 -5.67 14.05
CA GLU A 373 -27.92 -7.08 14.46
C GLU A 373 -27.14 -7.35 15.75
N ARG A 374 -25.88 -6.89 15.85
CA ARG A 374 -25.00 -7.08 17.00
C ARG A 374 -25.56 -6.47 18.29
N VAL A 375 -26.27 -5.37 18.18
CA VAL A 375 -26.93 -4.71 19.33
C VAL A 375 -28.38 -5.17 19.53
N GLY A 376 -28.82 -6.22 18.83
CA GLY A 376 -30.11 -6.86 19.00
C GLY A 376 -31.29 -6.07 18.43
N CYS A 377 -31.10 -5.34 17.33
CA CYS A 377 -32.09 -4.55 16.60
C CYS A 377 -32.30 -5.09 15.17
N PRO A 378 -32.89 -6.30 15.01
CA PRO A 378 -33.01 -6.96 13.71
C PRO A 378 -33.95 -6.26 12.72
N ASP A 379 -34.93 -5.46 13.18
CA ASP A 379 -35.85 -4.74 12.29
C ASP A 379 -35.13 -3.62 11.57
N GLU A 380 -34.25 -2.87 12.27
CA GLU A 380 -33.37 -1.87 11.68
C GLU A 380 -32.40 -2.50 10.70
N ALA A 381 -31.82 -3.64 11.05
CA ALA A 381 -30.93 -4.40 10.17
C ALA A 381 -31.66 -4.81 8.88
N LEU A 382 -32.86 -5.36 8.97
CA LEU A 382 -33.67 -5.78 7.82
C LEU A 382 -34.04 -4.58 6.92
N ALA A 383 -34.36 -3.43 7.50
CA ALA A 383 -34.64 -2.21 6.71
C ALA A 383 -33.43 -1.74 5.91
N LEU A 384 -32.23 -1.77 6.50
CA LEU A 384 -30.97 -1.44 5.84
C LEU A 384 -30.65 -2.46 4.73
N LEU A 385 -30.77 -3.76 5.00
CA LEU A 385 -30.55 -4.81 4.02
C LEU A 385 -31.50 -4.70 2.83
N ALA A 386 -32.74 -4.27 3.04
CA ALA A 386 -33.69 -4.00 1.97
C ALA A 386 -33.24 -2.86 1.03
N CYS A 387 -32.49 -1.88 1.55
CA CYS A 387 -31.88 -0.83 0.73
C CYS A 387 -30.76 -1.35 -0.19
N ALA A 388 -30.13 -2.48 0.14
CA ALA A 388 -29.15 -3.13 -0.73
C ALA A 388 -29.78 -3.84 -1.96
N GLY A 389 -31.10 -3.88 -2.05
CA GLY A 389 -31.83 -4.43 -3.17
C GLY A 389 -31.62 -5.95 -3.30
N LYS A 390 -31.15 -6.38 -4.48
CA LYS A 390 -30.96 -7.81 -4.80
C LYS A 390 -29.53 -8.28 -4.58
N TYR A 391 -28.74 -7.61 -3.75
CA TYR A 391 -27.37 -8.04 -3.48
C TYR A 391 -27.36 -9.37 -2.70
N PRO A 392 -26.72 -10.44 -3.22
CA PRO A 392 -26.87 -11.80 -2.66
C PRO A 392 -26.55 -11.90 -1.17
N ILE A 393 -25.47 -11.26 -0.71
CA ILE A 393 -25.04 -11.34 0.70
C ILE A 393 -26.06 -10.68 1.63
N ALA A 394 -26.66 -9.57 1.22
CA ALA A 394 -27.73 -8.91 1.97
C ALA A 394 -29.01 -9.78 2.06
N LEU A 395 -29.32 -10.49 0.97
CA LEU A 395 -30.44 -11.42 0.94
C LEU A 395 -30.20 -12.65 1.84
N TYR A 396 -28.98 -13.23 1.87
CA TYR A 396 -28.66 -14.33 2.79
C TYR A 396 -28.75 -13.88 4.25
N GLN A 397 -28.24 -12.69 4.58
CA GLN A 397 -28.37 -12.14 5.93
C GLN A 397 -29.84 -11.86 6.29
N SER A 398 -30.62 -11.31 5.37
CA SER A 398 -32.05 -11.07 5.55
C SER A 398 -32.80 -12.40 5.81
N ALA A 399 -32.54 -13.41 4.98
CA ALA A 399 -33.15 -14.73 5.14
C ALA A 399 -32.87 -15.33 6.54
N TYR A 400 -31.62 -15.24 6.99
CA TYR A 400 -31.23 -15.68 8.31
C TYR A 400 -31.96 -14.91 9.42
N LEU A 401 -31.97 -13.58 9.38
CA LEU A 401 -32.63 -12.75 10.39
C LEU A 401 -34.14 -13.00 10.45
N LEU A 402 -34.79 -13.15 9.29
CA LEU A 402 -36.23 -13.49 9.22
C LEU A 402 -36.51 -14.87 9.85
N SER A 403 -35.64 -15.87 9.59
CA SER A 403 -35.75 -17.17 10.23
C SER A 403 -35.63 -17.08 11.76
N GLN A 404 -34.69 -16.26 12.28
CA GLN A 404 -34.54 -16.03 13.70
C GLN A 404 -35.76 -15.34 14.36
N GLN A 405 -36.54 -14.61 13.55
CA GLN A 405 -37.81 -13.97 13.97
C GLN A 405 -39.03 -14.90 13.82
N GLY A 406 -38.85 -16.15 13.33
CA GLY A 406 -39.96 -17.09 13.07
C GLY A 406 -40.76 -16.73 11.80
N LYS A 407 -40.30 -15.84 10.93
CA LYS A 407 -40.92 -15.44 9.66
C LYS A 407 -40.47 -16.37 8.52
N GLU A 408 -40.86 -17.65 8.64
CA GLU A 408 -40.34 -18.72 7.78
C GLU A 408 -40.66 -18.53 6.27
N THR A 409 -41.83 -18.00 5.94
CA THR A 409 -42.24 -17.76 4.55
C THR A 409 -41.37 -16.70 3.88
N GLU A 410 -41.17 -15.58 4.56
CA GLU A 410 -40.33 -14.47 4.08
C GLU A 410 -38.84 -14.89 4.04
N SER A 411 -38.38 -15.63 5.04
CA SER A 411 -37.03 -16.20 5.10
C SER A 411 -36.76 -17.08 3.88
N LYS A 412 -37.65 -18.00 3.56
CA LYS A 412 -37.53 -18.89 2.40
C LYS A 412 -37.52 -18.10 1.09
N ALA A 413 -38.41 -17.13 0.93
CA ALA A 413 -38.46 -16.30 -0.26
C ALA A 413 -37.16 -15.50 -0.46
N ALA A 414 -36.60 -14.92 0.62
CA ALA A 414 -35.32 -14.22 0.57
C ALA A 414 -34.15 -15.17 0.19
N LEU A 415 -34.12 -16.38 0.74
CA LEU A 415 -33.12 -17.39 0.43
C LEU A 415 -33.19 -17.86 -1.05
N GLU A 416 -34.40 -18.09 -1.56
CA GLU A 416 -34.61 -18.45 -2.98
C GLU A 416 -34.16 -17.30 -3.88
N GLN A 417 -34.48 -16.07 -3.50
CA GLN A 417 -34.02 -14.88 -4.23
C GLN A 417 -32.50 -14.75 -4.21
N ALA A 418 -31.82 -14.99 -3.08
CA ALA A 418 -30.36 -14.97 -2.96
C ALA A 418 -29.72 -16.00 -3.88
N ASN A 419 -30.23 -17.23 -3.86
CA ASN A 419 -29.72 -18.32 -4.70
C ASN A 419 -29.91 -18.07 -6.20
N ALA A 420 -30.90 -17.28 -6.59
CA ALA A 420 -31.17 -16.94 -7.99
C ALA A 420 -30.25 -15.85 -8.54
N GLN A 421 -29.61 -15.02 -7.68
CA GLN A 421 -28.77 -13.93 -8.17
C GLN A 421 -27.49 -14.42 -8.83
N SER A 422 -26.94 -13.61 -9.78
CA SER A 422 -25.60 -13.79 -10.33
C SER A 422 -24.55 -13.60 -9.21
N PRO A 423 -23.44 -14.37 -9.25
CA PRO A 423 -22.30 -14.13 -8.39
C PRO A 423 -21.39 -12.97 -8.88
N ASP A 424 -21.71 -12.34 -10.00
CA ASP A 424 -20.94 -11.24 -10.57
C ASP A 424 -20.88 -10.03 -9.61
N PHE A 425 -19.68 -9.49 -9.42
CA PHE A 425 -19.41 -8.37 -8.53
C PHE A 425 -19.80 -8.58 -7.06
N VAL A 426 -19.78 -9.85 -6.62
CA VAL A 426 -20.04 -10.23 -5.22
C VAL A 426 -18.73 -10.68 -4.57
N PHE A 427 -18.20 -9.84 -3.67
CA PHE A 427 -16.88 -10.02 -3.04
C PHE A 427 -16.99 -10.04 -1.51
N PRO A 428 -17.60 -11.06 -0.90
CA PRO A 428 -17.73 -11.13 0.55
C PRO A 428 -16.35 -11.35 1.19
N PHE A 429 -16.10 -10.61 2.29
CA PHE A 429 -14.82 -10.65 2.99
C PHE A 429 -14.96 -10.72 4.51
N ARG A 430 -16.12 -10.36 5.05
CA ARG A 430 -16.36 -10.30 6.50
C ARG A 430 -16.52 -11.69 7.09
N PRO A 431 -15.74 -12.06 8.13
CA PRO A 431 -15.89 -13.36 8.81
C PRO A 431 -17.31 -13.59 9.35
N GLU A 432 -18.01 -12.54 9.77
CA GLU A 432 -19.37 -12.61 10.31
C GLU A 432 -20.40 -13.13 9.29
N THR A 433 -20.12 -12.95 8.00
CA THR A 433 -20.97 -13.44 6.91
C THR A 433 -21.05 -14.97 6.89
N MET A 434 -20.01 -15.65 7.41
CA MET A 434 -19.95 -17.12 7.43
C MET A 434 -21.17 -17.74 8.09
N LYS A 435 -21.69 -17.19 9.19
CA LYS A 435 -22.85 -17.75 9.90
C LYS A 435 -24.12 -17.78 9.04
N TYR A 436 -24.32 -16.75 8.20
CA TYR A 436 -25.47 -16.70 7.29
C TYR A 436 -25.33 -17.72 6.16
N LEU A 437 -24.12 -17.81 5.60
CA LEU A 437 -23.80 -18.76 4.53
C LEU A 437 -23.83 -20.21 5.02
N ASP A 438 -23.33 -20.50 6.21
CA ASP A 438 -23.40 -21.83 6.80
C ASP A 438 -24.86 -22.25 7.05
N TRP A 439 -25.67 -21.36 7.61
CA TRP A 439 -27.10 -21.62 7.79
C TRP A 439 -27.78 -21.82 6.41
N ALA A 440 -27.55 -20.92 5.46
CA ALA A 440 -28.17 -21.01 4.12
C ALA A 440 -27.81 -22.32 3.40
N GLN A 441 -26.56 -22.79 3.54
CA GLN A 441 -26.11 -24.07 2.96
C GLN A 441 -26.85 -25.26 3.54
N THR A 442 -27.27 -25.21 4.82
CA THR A 442 -28.10 -26.28 5.42
C THR A 442 -29.54 -26.22 4.95
N GLN A 443 -30.08 -25.04 4.63
CA GLN A 443 -31.48 -24.87 4.22
C GLN A 443 -31.68 -25.13 2.71
N SER A 444 -30.78 -24.64 1.86
CA SER A 444 -30.86 -24.75 0.42
C SER A 444 -29.46 -24.78 -0.20
N PRO A 445 -28.82 -25.97 -0.28
CA PRO A 445 -27.46 -26.10 -0.81
C PRO A 445 -27.30 -25.50 -2.22
N ASN A 446 -26.24 -24.66 -2.36
CA ASN A 446 -25.93 -24.01 -3.63
C ASN A 446 -24.41 -23.80 -3.77
N TRP A 447 -23.85 -24.09 -4.93
CA TRP A 447 -22.41 -23.94 -5.18
C TRP A 447 -21.91 -22.51 -4.98
N LYS A 448 -22.74 -21.48 -5.20
CA LYS A 448 -22.37 -20.07 -4.98
C LYS A 448 -22.06 -19.81 -3.51
N ILE A 449 -22.73 -20.48 -2.59
CA ILE A 449 -22.47 -20.37 -1.14
C ILE A 449 -21.05 -20.86 -0.86
N ASP A 450 -20.63 -22.02 -1.38
CA ASP A 450 -19.27 -22.51 -1.21
C ASP A 450 -18.23 -21.58 -1.88
N TYR A 451 -18.57 -20.99 -3.03
CA TYR A 451 -17.72 -19.98 -3.67
C TYR A 451 -17.53 -18.73 -2.78
N TYR A 452 -18.62 -18.18 -2.24
CA TYR A 452 -18.55 -17.03 -1.32
C TYR A 452 -17.78 -17.34 -0.05
N LYS A 453 -17.97 -18.52 0.55
CA LYS A 453 -17.16 -18.99 1.67
C LYS A 453 -15.69 -19.10 1.31
N GLY A 454 -15.39 -19.59 0.10
CA GLY A 454 -14.04 -19.62 -0.44
C GLY A 454 -13.40 -18.22 -0.54
N LEU A 455 -14.14 -17.22 -1.01
CA LEU A 455 -13.67 -15.83 -1.06
C LEU A 455 -13.39 -15.25 0.34
N ILE A 456 -14.28 -15.50 1.31
CA ILE A 456 -14.10 -15.06 2.70
C ILE A 456 -12.86 -15.72 3.31
N TYR A 457 -12.68 -17.03 3.17
CA TYR A 457 -11.49 -17.72 3.63
C TYR A 457 -10.21 -17.17 3.00
N TRP A 458 -10.23 -16.91 1.69
CA TRP A 458 -9.08 -16.39 0.98
C TRP A 458 -8.68 -14.99 1.45
N THR A 459 -9.65 -14.08 1.56
CA THR A 459 -9.43 -12.73 2.09
C THR A 459 -8.85 -12.76 3.50
N ASN A 460 -9.30 -13.72 4.32
CA ASN A 460 -8.83 -13.92 5.69
C ASN A 460 -7.63 -14.88 5.78
N GLN A 461 -6.81 -14.96 4.74
CA GLN A 461 -5.53 -15.69 4.66
C GLN A 461 -5.62 -17.22 4.89
N GLN A 462 -6.80 -17.80 4.96
CA GLN A 462 -7.04 -19.23 5.13
C GLN A 462 -7.07 -19.95 3.78
N LYS A 463 -5.97 -19.89 3.01
CA LYS A 463 -5.87 -20.34 1.61
C LYS A 463 -6.27 -21.79 1.39
N ASP A 464 -5.94 -22.69 2.32
CA ASP A 464 -6.29 -24.11 2.22
C ASP A 464 -7.80 -24.32 2.32
N LYS A 465 -8.47 -23.66 3.27
CA LYS A 465 -9.93 -23.69 3.41
C LYS A 465 -10.64 -23.03 2.24
N ALA A 466 -10.05 -21.96 1.69
CA ALA A 466 -10.56 -21.32 0.49
C ALA A 466 -10.54 -22.28 -0.70
N LEU A 467 -9.42 -22.95 -0.92
CA LEU A 467 -9.28 -23.94 -2.00
C LEU A 467 -10.22 -25.13 -1.78
N GLU A 468 -10.36 -25.61 -0.55
CA GLU A 468 -11.30 -26.70 -0.20
C GLU A 468 -12.75 -26.29 -0.51
N ALA A 469 -13.19 -25.11 -0.10
CA ALA A 469 -14.52 -24.58 -0.39
C ALA A 469 -14.77 -24.45 -1.90
N MET A 470 -13.84 -23.85 -2.65
CA MET A 470 -13.94 -23.68 -4.09
C MET A 470 -13.88 -25.03 -4.86
N ASN A 471 -13.26 -26.07 -4.30
CA ASN A 471 -13.25 -27.41 -4.89
C ASN A 471 -14.59 -28.15 -4.73
N ARG A 472 -15.43 -27.75 -3.76
CA ARG A 472 -16.79 -28.27 -3.61
C ARG A 472 -17.78 -27.69 -4.62
N CYS A 473 -17.43 -26.57 -5.28
CA CYS A 473 -18.26 -26.00 -6.32
C CYS A 473 -18.36 -27.00 -7.48
N THR A 474 -19.57 -27.34 -7.87
CA THR A 474 -19.82 -28.22 -9.02
C THR A 474 -19.33 -27.54 -10.30
N PRO A 475 -19.05 -28.28 -11.38
CA PRO A 475 -18.76 -27.67 -12.67
C PRO A 475 -19.80 -26.61 -13.01
N THR A 476 -19.33 -25.43 -13.39
CA THR A 476 -20.17 -24.26 -13.63
C THR A 476 -19.73 -23.55 -14.88
N ASP A 477 -20.60 -22.72 -15.42
CA ASP A 477 -20.36 -21.78 -16.50
C ASP A 477 -19.84 -20.43 -16.03
N TYR A 478 -19.27 -20.37 -14.83
CA TYR A 478 -18.73 -19.17 -14.21
C TYR A 478 -17.20 -19.16 -14.22
N ALA A 479 -16.61 -18.38 -15.10
CA ALA A 479 -15.16 -18.35 -15.35
C ALA A 479 -14.37 -17.85 -14.13
N GLU A 480 -14.91 -16.89 -13.36
CA GLU A 480 -14.25 -16.30 -12.19
C GLU A 480 -14.01 -17.31 -11.07
N LEU A 481 -14.81 -18.35 -10.93
CA LEU A 481 -14.53 -19.46 -10.01
C LEU A 481 -13.20 -20.15 -10.37
N TYR A 482 -13.01 -20.45 -11.64
CA TYR A 482 -11.78 -21.11 -12.11
C TYR A 482 -10.58 -20.17 -12.02
N LEU A 483 -10.75 -18.87 -12.34
CA LEU A 483 -9.70 -17.86 -12.19
C LEU A 483 -9.26 -17.69 -10.72
N SER A 484 -10.22 -17.60 -9.80
CA SER A 484 -9.96 -17.50 -8.36
C SER A 484 -9.23 -18.72 -7.83
N ARG A 485 -9.71 -19.91 -8.19
CA ARG A 485 -9.11 -21.17 -7.78
C ARG A 485 -7.71 -21.38 -8.36
N ALA A 486 -7.47 -20.92 -9.59
CA ALA A 486 -6.15 -20.95 -10.21
C ALA A 486 -5.12 -20.10 -9.46
N GLN A 487 -5.54 -19.01 -8.79
CA GLN A 487 -4.63 -18.21 -7.98
C GLN A 487 -4.18 -18.92 -6.69
N LEU A 488 -4.99 -19.86 -6.20
CA LEU A 488 -4.67 -20.68 -5.03
C LEU A 488 -3.86 -21.94 -5.37
N LYS A 489 -3.61 -22.20 -6.64
CA LYS A 489 -2.90 -23.38 -7.16
C LYS A 489 -1.58 -22.99 -7.82
N SER A 490 -0.73 -23.99 -8.05
CA SER A 490 0.53 -23.85 -8.77
C SER A 490 0.69 -24.91 -9.86
N GLY A 491 1.68 -24.74 -10.74
CA GLY A 491 2.05 -25.70 -11.77
C GLY A 491 0.89 -26.07 -12.70
N GLN A 492 0.81 -27.36 -13.07
CA GLN A 492 -0.20 -27.87 -14.02
C GLN A 492 -1.63 -27.68 -13.51
N ALA A 493 -1.87 -27.87 -12.21
CA ALA A 493 -3.21 -27.72 -11.64
C ALA A 493 -3.75 -26.27 -11.75
N ARG A 494 -2.86 -25.27 -11.74
CA ARG A 494 -3.20 -23.87 -12.03
C ARG A 494 -3.59 -23.71 -13.51
N LEU A 495 -2.78 -24.26 -14.42
CA LEU A 495 -3.05 -24.17 -15.85
C LEU A 495 -4.37 -24.84 -16.22
N ASP A 496 -4.68 -26.00 -15.64
CA ASP A 496 -5.93 -26.73 -15.90
C ASP A 496 -7.16 -25.87 -15.58
N ASP A 497 -7.15 -25.12 -14.48
CA ASP A 497 -8.22 -24.20 -14.14
C ASP A 497 -8.28 -22.98 -15.08
N LEU A 498 -7.14 -22.42 -15.47
CA LEU A 498 -7.10 -21.32 -16.45
C LEU A 498 -7.67 -21.74 -17.82
N LEU A 499 -7.34 -22.96 -18.26
CA LEU A 499 -7.90 -23.51 -19.52
C LEU A 499 -9.40 -23.78 -19.39
N LYS A 500 -9.89 -24.20 -18.22
CA LYS A 500 -11.34 -24.33 -17.98
C LYS A 500 -12.03 -22.97 -18.03
N ALA A 501 -11.42 -21.94 -17.41
CA ALA A 501 -11.93 -20.57 -17.49
C ALA A 501 -12.04 -20.10 -18.95
N GLU A 502 -11.03 -20.40 -19.79
CA GLU A 502 -11.03 -20.04 -21.21
C GLU A 502 -12.12 -20.79 -22.02
N GLN A 503 -12.44 -22.03 -21.65
CA GLN A 503 -13.54 -22.78 -22.24
C GLN A 503 -14.92 -22.20 -21.91
N VAL A 504 -15.06 -21.66 -20.72
CA VAL A 504 -16.32 -21.03 -20.26
C VAL A 504 -16.46 -19.64 -20.88
N GLU A 505 -15.41 -18.82 -20.82
CA GLU A 505 -15.46 -17.44 -21.27
C GLU A 505 -14.14 -16.97 -21.88
N THR A 506 -14.24 -16.28 -23.02
CA THR A 506 -13.09 -15.65 -23.65
C THR A 506 -13.04 -14.16 -23.24
N SER A 507 -12.76 -13.87 -21.96
CA SER A 507 -12.63 -12.53 -21.44
C SER A 507 -11.17 -12.07 -21.42
N TRP A 508 -10.94 -10.75 -21.31
CA TRP A 508 -9.58 -10.21 -21.19
C TRP A 508 -8.89 -10.67 -19.89
N ARG A 509 -9.65 -10.89 -18.81
CA ARG A 509 -9.13 -11.41 -17.54
C ARG A 509 -8.57 -12.81 -17.68
N VAL A 510 -9.29 -13.67 -18.38
CA VAL A 510 -8.82 -15.04 -18.70
C VAL A 510 -7.55 -14.99 -19.55
N GLY A 511 -7.55 -14.15 -20.61
CA GLY A 511 -6.38 -13.96 -21.47
C GLY A 511 -5.16 -13.47 -20.71
N PHE A 512 -5.35 -12.49 -19.84
CA PHE A 512 -4.27 -11.93 -19.00
C PHE A 512 -3.74 -12.95 -17.98
N ALA A 513 -4.60 -13.75 -17.36
CA ALA A 513 -4.21 -14.81 -16.43
C ALA A 513 -3.40 -15.92 -17.12
N LEU A 514 -3.79 -16.34 -18.33
CA LEU A 514 -3.02 -17.28 -19.14
C LEU A 514 -1.66 -16.71 -19.53
N LEU A 515 -1.62 -15.46 -19.97
CA LEU A 515 -0.35 -14.77 -20.31
C LEU A 515 0.58 -14.66 -19.10
N ASN A 516 0.05 -14.36 -17.93
CA ASN A 516 0.84 -14.35 -16.70
C ASN A 516 1.39 -15.73 -16.35
N TYR A 517 0.58 -16.78 -16.50
CA TYR A 517 1.03 -18.14 -16.27
C TYR A 517 2.18 -18.53 -17.23
N TYR A 518 1.99 -18.38 -18.54
CA TYR A 518 3.02 -18.74 -19.52
C TYR A 518 4.28 -17.89 -19.40
N THR A 519 4.15 -16.60 -19.04
CA THR A 519 5.28 -15.74 -18.70
C THR A 519 6.06 -16.29 -17.49
N SER A 520 5.37 -16.73 -16.43
CA SER A 520 6.00 -17.23 -15.20
C SER A 520 6.80 -18.53 -15.41
N VAL A 521 6.45 -19.32 -16.43
CA VAL A 521 7.17 -20.53 -16.81
C VAL A 521 8.06 -20.34 -18.05
N SER A 522 8.22 -19.07 -18.50
CA SER A 522 9.03 -18.69 -19.67
C SER A 522 8.66 -19.42 -20.97
N ASP A 523 7.39 -19.83 -21.13
CA ASP A 523 6.87 -20.36 -22.40
C ASP A 523 6.49 -19.24 -23.37
N TRP A 524 7.52 -18.60 -23.91
CA TRP A 524 7.37 -17.44 -24.79
C TRP A 524 6.61 -17.71 -26.08
N GLN A 525 6.62 -18.96 -26.56
CA GLN A 525 5.82 -19.35 -27.72
C GLN A 525 4.32 -19.27 -27.40
N LYS A 526 3.92 -19.81 -26.24
CA LYS A 526 2.53 -19.69 -25.76
C LYS A 526 2.15 -18.26 -25.42
N VAL A 527 3.05 -17.48 -24.83
CA VAL A 527 2.82 -16.02 -24.61
C VAL A 527 2.51 -15.33 -25.94
N THR A 528 3.26 -15.65 -27.01
CA THR A 528 3.05 -15.04 -28.33
C THR A 528 1.74 -15.52 -28.97
N GLU A 529 1.40 -16.80 -28.88
CA GLU A 529 0.16 -17.40 -29.41
C GLU A 529 -1.08 -16.77 -28.74
N VAL A 530 -1.14 -16.84 -27.40
CA VAL A 530 -2.24 -16.32 -26.58
C VAL A 530 -2.32 -14.79 -26.70
N GLY A 531 -1.18 -14.12 -26.66
CA GLY A 531 -1.09 -12.66 -26.80
C GLY A 531 -1.67 -12.19 -28.14
N LYS A 532 -1.35 -12.87 -29.25
CA LYS A 532 -1.90 -12.57 -30.57
C LYS A 532 -3.42 -12.72 -30.60
N LYS A 533 -3.97 -13.80 -30.00
CA LYS A 533 -5.41 -14.04 -29.90
C LYS A 533 -6.11 -12.91 -29.16
N TYR A 534 -5.65 -12.62 -27.94
CA TYR A 534 -6.34 -11.69 -27.05
C TYR A 534 -6.11 -10.23 -27.40
N THR A 535 -4.96 -9.85 -27.96
CA THR A 535 -4.77 -8.50 -28.50
C THR A 535 -5.68 -8.20 -29.69
N LYS A 536 -6.01 -9.21 -30.49
CA LYS A 536 -7.02 -9.06 -31.56
C LYS A 536 -8.43 -8.84 -31.03
N LEU A 537 -8.79 -9.50 -29.91
CA LEU A 537 -10.10 -9.36 -29.27
C LEU A 537 -10.23 -8.08 -28.47
N TYR A 538 -9.15 -7.64 -27.82
CA TYR A 538 -9.09 -6.49 -26.90
C TYR A 538 -7.95 -5.54 -27.32
N PRO A 539 -8.04 -4.88 -28.48
CA PRO A 539 -6.93 -4.11 -29.04
C PRO A 539 -6.52 -2.88 -28.23
N LYS A 540 -7.40 -2.38 -27.36
CA LYS A 540 -7.12 -1.23 -26.48
C LYS A 540 -6.64 -1.66 -25.09
N ASN A 541 -6.58 -2.96 -24.80
CA ASN A 541 -6.11 -3.44 -23.50
C ASN A 541 -4.59 -3.52 -23.49
N TYR A 542 -3.92 -2.50 -22.97
CA TYR A 542 -2.47 -2.42 -22.96
C TYR A 542 -1.81 -3.46 -22.02
N TYR A 543 -2.49 -3.98 -20.99
CA TYR A 543 -1.95 -5.07 -20.16
C TYR A 543 -1.69 -6.34 -20.99
N ILE A 544 -2.64 -6.71 -21.82
CA ILE A 544 -2.49 -7.83 -22.76
C ILE A 544 -1.44 -7.48 -23.82
N GLY A 545 -1.51 -6.28 -24.36
CA GLY A 545 -0.60 -5.80 -25.39
C GLY A 545 0.87 -5.81 -24.94
N LEU A 546 1.17 -5.38 -23.72
CA LEU A 546 2.53 -5.40 -23.14
C LEU A 546 3.04 -6.84 -22.95
N LYS A 547 2.21 -7.78 -22.49
CA LYS A 547 2.57 -9.20 -22.39
C LYS A 547 2.86 -9.79 -23.78
N TYR A 548 2.05 -9.48 -24.77
CA TYR A 548 2.27 -9.91 -26.16
C TYR A 548 3.56 -9.31 -26.73
N ALA A 549 3.81 -8.01 -26.51
CA ALA A 549 5.04 -7.36 -26.93
C ALA A 549 6.29 -8.04 -26.33
N ASN A 550 6.22 -8.39 -25.03
CA ASN A 550 7.29 -9.12 -24.36
C ASN A 550 7.50 -10.52 -24.99
N GLY A 551 6.43 -11.28 -25.27
CA GLY A 551 6.52 -12.55 -25.97
C GLY A 551 7.16 -12.43 -27.37
N LEU A 552 6.79 -11.39 -28.13
CA LEU A 552 7.43 -11.09 -29.42
C LEU A 552 8.91 -10.77 -29.27
N CYS A 553 9.28 -10.00 -28.26
CA CYS A 553 10.68 -9.65 -27.95
C CYS A 553 11.49 -10.91 -27.63
N GLU A 554 11.02 -11.76 -26.72
CA GLU A 554 11.72 -12.97 -26.29
C GLU A 554 11.80 -14.05 -27.38
N THR A 555 10.86 -14.06 -28.32
CA THR A 555 10.91 -14.97 -29.49
C THR A 555 11.65 -14.43 -30.70
N GLY A 556 12.36 -13.28 -30.56
CA GLY A 556 13.18 -12.68 -31.61
C GLY A 556 12.39 -11.93 -32.70
N GLN A 557 11.10 -11.68 -32.48
CA GLN A 557 10.23 -10.96 -33.41
C GLN A 557 10.26 -9.43 -33.16
N TYR A 558 11.47 -8.85 -33.09
CA TYR A 558 11.71 -7.48 -32.60
C TYR A 558 10.95 -6.41 -33.40
N ALA A 559 10.96 -6.51 -34.72
CA ALA A 559 10.25 -5.54 -35.58
C ALA A 559 8.73 -5.55 -35.33
N ALA A 560 8.14 -6.74 -35.10
CA ALA A 560 6.73 -6.86 -34.77
C ALA A 560 6.44 -6.30 -33.37
N CYS A 561 7.33 -6.55 -32.40
CA CYS A 561 7.27 -5.99 -31.04
C CYS A 561 7.25 -4.47 -31.08
N VAL A 562 8.23 -3.84 -31.73
CA VAL A 562 8.33 -2.37 -31.85
C VAL A 562 7.12 -1.79 -32.58
N SER A 563 6.65 -2.46 -33.66
CA SER A 563 5.46 -2.01 -34.39
C SER A 563 4.17 -2.08 -33.55
N LEU A 564 4.05 -3.06 -32.67
CA LEU A 564 2.94 -3.17 -31.73
C LEU A 564 3.00 -2.04 -30.68
N LEU A 565 4.15 -1.83 -30.06
CA LEU A 565 4.35 -0.82 -29.03
C LEU A 565 4.11 0.60 -29.54
N LYS A 566 4.52 0.92 -30.79
CA LYS A 566 4.27 2.25 -31.41
C LYS A 566 2.77 2.55 -31.64
N LYS A 567 1.90 1.56 -31.60
CA LYS A 567 0.44 1.70 -31.80
C LYS A 567 -0.36 1.59 -30.53
N MET A 568 0.31 1.29 -29.43
CA MET A 568 -0.32 1.07 -28.12
C MET A 568 -0.42 2.40 -27.37
N GLU A 569 -1.50 2.56 -26.62
CA GLU A 569 -1.67 3.65 -25.66
C GLU A 569 -1.64 3.05 -24.25
N VAL A 570 -0.57 3.33 -23.52
CA VAL A 570 -0.41 2.94 -22.11
C VAL A 570 -0.78 4.12 -21.24
N LEU A 571 -1.71 3.95 -20.33
CA LEU A 571 -2.09 5.01 -19.38
C LEU A 571 -0.92 5.28 -18.42
N PRO A 572 -0.49 6.53 -18.30
CA PRO A 572 0.56 6.91 -17.35
C PRO A 572 0.12 6.61 -15.91
N ASN A 573 1.03 6.07 -15.13
CA ASN A 573 0.87 5.92 -13.69
C ASN A 573 2.24 5.89 -13.01
N GLU A 574 2.27 6.11 -11.70
CA GLU A 574 3.51 6.03 -10.93
C GLU A 574 4.15 4.63 -11.08
N GLY A 575 5.41 4.60 -11.49
CA GLY A 575 6.14 3.36 -11.77
C GLY A 575 5.80 2.69 -13.11
N SER A 576 5.07 3.35 -14.00
CA SER A 576 4.81 2.89 -15.37
C SER A 576 6.09 2.92 -16.20
N TYR A 577 6.78 1.78 -16.28
CA TYR A 577 8.04 1.66 -17.02
C TYR A 577 8.04 0.47 -18.01
N ALA A 578 7.10 -0.46 -17.85
CA ALA A 578 7.12 -1.74 -18.55
C ALA A 578 7.14 -1.60 -20.09
N GLY A 579 6.35 -0.68 -20.65
CA GLY A 579 6.29 -0.43 -22.09
C GLY A 579 7.63 0.03 -22.64
N ARG A 580 8.25 1.00 -21.98
CA ARG A 580 9.58 1.55 -22.34
C ARG A 580 10.68 0.49 -22.21
N ALA A 581 10.62 -0.35 -21.15
CA ALA A 581 11.60 -1.41 -20.96
C ALA A 581 11.58 -2.43 -22.10
N VAL A 582 10.41 -2.88 -22.52
CA VAL A 582 10.28 -3.81 -23.66
C VAL A 582 10.66 -3.16 -24.97
N TYR A 583 10.32 -1.89 -25.18
CA TYR A 583 10.71 -1.12 -26.37
C TYR A 583 12.24 -1.03 -26.50
N ARG A 584 12.92 -0.65 -25.42
CA ARG A 584 14.38 -0.59 -25.32
C ARG A 584 15.00 -1.96 -25.57
N ALA A 585 14.50 -3.00 -24.89
CA ALA A 585 15.00 -4.35 -25.01
C ALA A 585 14.90 -4.89 -26.44
N ALA A 586 13.76 -4.72 -27.10
CA ALA A 586 13.56 -5.18 -28.47
C ALA A 586 14.54 -4.52 -29.46
N ASN A 587 14.77 -3.21 -29.32
CA ASN A 587 15.73 -2.49 -30.16
C ASN A 587 17.19 -2.91 -29.89
N LEU A 588 17.58 -3.10 -28.61
CA LEU A 588 18.93 -3.54 -28.24
C LEU A 588 19.21 -4.99 -28.64
N TYR A 589 18.25 -5.91 -28.45
CA TYR A 589 18.38 -7.30 -28.93
C TYR A 589 18.51 -7.36 -30.45
N GLN A 590 17.73 -6.54 -31.16
CA GLN A 590 17.86 -6.43 -32.61
C GLN A 590 19.25 -5.88 -33.01
N ALA A 591 19.76 -4.90 -32.28
CA ALA A 591 21.10 -4.35 -32.51
C ALA A 591 22.18 -5.41 -32.30
N MET A 592 22.11 -6.18 -31.22
CA MET A 592 23.06 -7.29 -30.92
C MET A 592 23.06 -8.33 -32.05
N ASP A 593 21.87 -8.76 -32.49
CA ASP A 593 21.75 -9.70 -33.61
C ASP A 593 22.32 -9.14 -34.92
N LEU A 594 22.12 -7.84 -35.18
CA LEU A 594 22.63 -7.18 -36.36
C LEU A 594 24.17 -6.99 -36.31
N ILE A 595 24.75 -6.73 -35.14
CA ILE A 595 26.19 -6.69 -34.91
C ILE A 595 26.78 -8.07 -35.22
N GLY A 596 26.22 -9.15 -34.67
CA GLY A 596 26.66 -10.52 -34.95
C GLY A 596 26.63 -10.87 -36.45
N LYS A 597 25.66 -10.32 -37.20
CA LYS A 597 25.52 -10.44 -38.66
C LYS A 597 26.33 -9.43 -39.46
N ARG A 598 27.14 -8.59 -38.82
CA ARG A 598 27.94 -7.47 -39.42
C ARG A 598 27.12 -6.45 -40.21
N LYS A 599 25.80 -6.30 -39.85
CA LYS A 599 24.90 -5.30 -40.46
C LYS A 599 24.97 -3.98 -39.67
N TYR A 600 26.14 -3.38 -39.63
CA TYR A 600 26.49 -2.28 -38.73
C TYR A 600 25.60 -1.04 -38.88
N ALA A 601 25.29 -0.60 -40.10
CA ALA A 601 24.43 0.57 -40.33
C ALA A 601 22.99 0.36 -39.79
N SER A 602 22.48 -0.86 -39.88
CA SER A 602 21.17 -1.20 -39.29
C SER A 602 21.24 -1.32 -37.78
N ALA A 603 22.36 -1.83 -37.23
CA ALA A 603 22.59 -1.92 -35.79
C ALA A 603 22.58 -0.52 -35.15
N LEU A 604 23.26 0.46 -35.72
CA LEU A 604 23.26 1.85 -35.25
C LEU A 604 21.84 2.44 -35.19
N LYS A 605 21.02 2.18 -36.22
CA LYS A 605 19.62 2.63 -36.21
C LYS A 605 18.81 2.02 -35.04
N SER A 606 19.04 0.74 -34.74
CA SER A 606 18.38 0.08 -33.62
C SER A 606 18.87 0.59 -32.27
N ILE A 607 20.18 0.87 -32.14
CA ILE A 607 20.75 1.47 -30.93
C ILE A 607 20.16 2.88 -30.72
N GLU A 608 20.08 3.69 -31.77
CA GLU A 608 19.49 5.02 -31.64
C GLU A 608 18.01 4.95 -31.27
N ALA A 609 17.23 4.07 -31.91
CA ALA A 609 15.84 3.84 -31.54
C ALA A 609 15.67 3.37 -30.07
N SER A 610 16.65 2.63 -29.51
CA SER A 610 16.58 2.22 -28.10
C SER A 610 16.69 3.39 -27.11
N LYS A 611 17.24 4.53 -27.55
CA LYS A 611 17.36 5.76 -26.73
C LYS A 611 16.07 6.58 -26.70
N GLU A 612 15.11 6.31 -27.60
CA GLU A 612 13.82 7.00 -27.63
C GLU A 612 12.97 6.73 -26.37
N TRP A 613 12.17 7.69 -26.00
CA TRP A 613 11.17 7.61 -24.92
C TRP A 613 9.79 7.90 -25.50
N PRO A 614 9.11 6.90 -26.09
CA PRO A 614 7.82 7.11 -26.71
C PRO A 614 6.73 7.45 -25.67
N GLU A 615 6.15 8.63 -25.77
CA GLU A 615 5.13 9.14 -24.81
C GLU A 615 3.91 8.20 -24.71
N ASN A 616 3.49 7.61 -25.83
CA ASN A 616 2.38 6.67 -25.87
C ASN A 616 2.59 5.40 -25.01
N LEU A 617 3.79 5.18 -24.46
CA LEU A 617 4.08 4.08 -23.53
C LEU A 617 3.93 4.48 -22.06
N GLY A 618 3.39 5.66 -21.77
CA GLY A 618 2.96 6.08 -20.45
C GLY A 618 4.10 6.42 -19.49
N VAL A 619 5.29 6.76 -20.00
CA VAL A 619 6.45 7.11 -19.19
C VAL A 619 7.17 8.32 -19.80
N GLY A 620 7.44 9.34 -18.99
CA GLY A 620 8.21 10.52 -19.39
C GLY A 620 9.71 10.24 -19.46
N LYS A 621 10.44 11.10 -20.20
CA LYS A 621 11.90 11.01 -20.30
C LYS A 621 12.53 11.66 -19.06
N PRO A 622 13.40 10.96 -18.30
CA PRO A 622 14.22 11.57 -17.25
C PRO A 622 15.22 12.58 -17.80
N TYR A 623 15.81 13.39 -16.94
CA TYR A 623 16.94 14.24 -17.32
C TYR A 623 18.10 13.42 -17.87
N ASP A 624 18.81 13.95 -18.85
CA ASP A 624 19.86 13.21 -19.58
C ASP A 624 20.98 12.69 -18.66
N ASP A 625 21.29 13.40 -17.58
CA ASP A 625 22.28 12.99 -16.58
C ASP A 625 21.81 11.84 -15.66
N GLN A 626 20.51 11.50 -15.68
CA GLN A 626 19.91 10.39 -14.94
C GLN A 626 19.76 9.13 -15.79
N ILE A 627 19.99 9.22 -17.11
CA ILE A 627 19.84 8.10 -18.02
C ILE A 627 21.15 7.31 -18.11
N ASP A 628 21.14 6.04 -17.68
CA ASP A 628 22.28 5.14 -17.90
C ASP A 628 22.27 4.59 -19.32
N SER A 629 23.11 5.14 -20.18
CA SER A 629 23.28 4.74 -21.58
C SER A 629 24.55 3.90 -21.82
N ARG A 630 25.17 3.38 -20.77
CA ARG A 630 26.41 2.57 -20.89
C ARG A 630 26.28 1.39 -21.86
N LEU A 631 25.11 0.75 -21.90
CA LEU A 631 24.89 -0.40 -22.81
C LEU A 631 24.79 0.06 -24.27
N GLU A 632 24.06 1.12 -24.53
CA GLU A 632 23.94 1.72 -25.85
C GLU A 632 25.29 2.20 -26.38
N ASP A 633 26.05 2.94 -25.57
CA ASP A 633 27.38 3.43 -25.91
C ASP A 633 28.41 2.28 -26.12
N TYR A 634 28.31 1.22 -25.32
CA TYR A 634 29.15 0.03 -25.48
C TYR A 634 28.86 -0.70 -26.80
N LEU A 635 27.58 -0.82 -27.17
CA LEU A 635 27.18 -1.43 -28.44
C LEU A 635 27.58 -0.55 -29.62
N GLU A 636 27.47 0.77 -29.53
CA GLU A 636 28.00 1.71 -30.55
C GLU A 636 29.50 1.53 -30.73
N ALA A 637 30.25 1.42 -29.61
CA ALA A 637 31.70 1.17 -29.68
C ALA A 637 32.00 -0.12 -30.44
N LYS A 638 31.28 -1.22 -30.18
CA LYS A 638 31.45 -2.50 -30.90
C LYS A 638 31.10 -2.41 -32.36
N VAL A 639 30.12 -1.58 -32.74
CA VAL A 639 29.80 -1.32 -34.17
C VAL A 639 30.94 -0.58 -34.84
N TYR A 640 31.46 0.52 -34.26
CA TYR A 640 32.55 1.30 -34.84
C TYR A 640 33.86 0.51 -34.92
N ASP A 641 34.15 -0.30 -33.89
CA ASP A 641 35.30 -1.21 -33.91
C ASP A 641 35.18 -2.21 -35.06
N GLY A 642 34.02 -2.87 -35.22
CA GLY A 642 33.76 -3.78 -36.32
C GLY A 642 33.80 -3.16 -37.72
N GLN A 643 33.65 -1.83 -37.83
CA GLN A 643 33.81 -1.05 -39.07
C GLN A 643 35.25 -0.56 -39.26
N GLY A 644 36.17 -0.80 -38.32
CA GLY A 644 37.53 -0.26 -38.35
C GLY A 644 37.63 1.22 -38.01
N GLN A 645 36.57 1.84 -37.47
CA GLN A 645 36.56 3.27 -37.09
C GLN A 645 37.04 3.45 -35.64
N GLN A 646 38.36 3.18 -35.44
CA GLN A 646 38.96 3.07 -34.11
C GLN A 646 38.79 4.30 -33.21
N GLU A 647 38.90 5.51 -33.78
CA GLU A 647 38.73 6.76 -33.02
C GLU A 647 37.31 6.93 -32.49
N LYS A 648 36.30 6.56 -33.28
CA LYS A 648 34.91 6.59 -32.83
C LYS A 648 34.61 5.51 -31.77
N ALA A 649 35.15 4.32 -31.97
CA ALA A 649 35.04 3.24 -30.99
C ALA A 649 35.62 3.65 -29.64
N LYS A 650 36.84 4.22 -29.67
CA LYS A 650 37.54 4.71 -28.48
C LYS A 650 36.75 5.83 -27.75
N ALA A 651 36.16 6.76 -28.52
CA ALA A 651 35.33 7.82 -27.96
C ALA A 651 34.10 7.25 -27.22
N CYS A 652 33.44 6.24 -27.79
CA CYS A 652 32.31 5.56 -27.12
C CYS A 652 32.77 4.78 -25.86
N PHE A 653 33.89 4.05 -25.95
CA PHE A 653 34.43 3.35 -24.76
C PHE A 653 34.82 4.32 -23.63
N ASN A 654 35.37 5.51 -23.98
CA ASN A 654 35.65 6.53 -22.95
C ASN A 654 34.35 7.00 -22.24
N ARG A 655 33.26 7.25 -22.97
CA ARG A 655 31.98 7.62 -22.33
C ARG A 655 31.52 6.57 -21.34
N VAL A 656 31.60 5.27 -21.70
CA VAL A 656 31.24 4.17 -20.79
C VAL A 656 32.18 4.09 -19.58
N ALA A 657 33.48 4.33 -19.77
CA ALA A 657 34.50 4.23 -18.72
C ALA A 657 34.39 5.38 -17.70
N GLU A 658 33.89 6.55 -18.10
CA GLU A 658 33.82 7.76 -17.27
C GLU A 658 32.56 7.83 -16.38
N VAL A 659 31.59 6.93 -16.55
CA VAL A 659 30.34 6.95 -15.77
C VAL A 659 30.61 6.67 -14.30
N LYS A 660 30.19 7.56 -13.42
CA LYS A 660 30.27 7.38 -11.97
C LYS A 660 29.25 6.33 -11.51
N THR A 661 29.71 5.36 -10.71
CA THR A 661 28.89 4.30 -10.17
C THR A 661 28.45 4.61 -8.74
N SER A 662 27.26 4.16 -8.33
CA SER A 662 26.79 4.33 -6.95
C SER A 662 27.63 3.48 -5.97
N PRO A 663 28.08 4.04 -4.84
CA PRO A 663 28.76 3.24 -3.82
C PRO A 663 27.79 2.36 -3.00
N LYS A 664 26.47 2.62 -3.09
CA LYS A 664 25.48 2.00 -2.20
C LYS A 664 24.96 0.65 -2.68
N TYR A 665 24.93 0.42 -4.01
CA TYR A 665 24.40 -0.81 -4.61
C TYR A 665 25.16 -1.19 -5.86
N PHE A 666 25.09 -2.48 -6.22
CA PHE A 666 25.74 -3.00 -7.43
C PHE A 666 24.83 -2.85 -8.63
N GLU A 667 25.36 -2.29 -9.72
CA GLU A 667 24.73 -2.19 -11.03
C GLU A 667 25.48 -3.07 -12.02
N SER A 668 24.81 -3.93 -12.76
CA SER A 668 25.46 -4.85 -13.72
C SER A 668 26.18 -4.10 -14.86
N ALA A 669 25.75 -2.88 -15.19
CA ALA A 669 26.42 -2.02 -16.15
C ALA A 669 27.86 -1.65 -15.75
N ARG A 670 28.29 -1.87 -14.50
CA ARG A 670 29.71 -1.79 -14.09
C ARG A 670 30.60 -2.78 -14.84
N LEU A 671 30.06 -3.91 -15.30
CA LEU A 671 30.80 -4.83 -16.17
C LEU A 671 31.19 -4.13 -17.47
N LEU A 672 30.28 -3.37 -18.06
CA LEU A 672 30.57 -2.62 -19.29
C LEU A 672 31.62 -1.54 -19.05
N THR A 673 31.56 -0.85 -17.90
CA THR A 673 32.59 0.11 -17.48
C THR A 673 33.95 -0.55 -17.35
N ALA A 674 34.05 -1.71 -16.68
CA ALA A 674 35.32 -2.44 -16.54
C ALA A 674 35.86 -2.91 -17.89
N LEU A 675 35.03 -3.42 -18.79
CA LEU A 675 35.39 -3.80 -20.13
C LEU A 675 35.87 -2.63 -20.98
N ALA A 676 35.16 -1.49 -20.88
CA ALA A 676 35.52 -0.25 -21.59
C ALA A 676 36.87 0.31 -21.10
N LEU A 677 37.14 0.30 -19.80
CA LEU A 677 38.47 0.66 -19.24
C LEU A 677 39.58 -0.16 -19.85
N ARG A 678 39.40 -1.47 -20.03
CA ARG A 678 40.35 -2.32 -20.69
C ARG A 678 40.59 -1.93 -22.14
N GLU A 679 39.53 -1.66 -22.91
CA GLU A 679 39.63 -1.28 -24.33
C GLU A 679 40.32 0.09 -24.54
N VAL A 680 40.28 0.98 -23.54
CA VAL A 680 40.98 2.30 -23.59
C VAL A 680 42.39 2.25 -22.97
N GLY A 681 42.88 1.05 -22.60
CA GLY A 681 44.25 0.86 -22.10
C GLY A 681 44.43 1.01 -20.57
N LYS A 682 43.35 1.08 -19.82
CA LYS A 682 43.31 1.24 -18.35
C LYS A 682 43.07 -0.09 -17.63
N GLN A 683 43.81 -1.13 -18.03
CA GLN A 683 43.69 -2.50 -17.51
C GLN A 683 43.78 -2.57 -15.97
N ILE A 684 44.75 -1.83 -15.37
CA ILE A 684 44.98 -1.86 -13.91
C ILE A 684 43.75 -1.33 -13.16
N GLU A 685 43.12 -0.25 -13.67
CA GLU A 685 41.90 0.33 -13.07
C GLU A 685 40.72 -0.64 -13.18
N ALA A 686 40.56 -1.31 -14.33
CA ALA A 686 39.54 -2.32 -14.55
C ALA A 686 39.66 -3.51 -13.60
N ASP A 687 40.87 -4.05 -13.45
CA ASP A 687 41.13 -5.19 -12.56
C ASP A 687 40.90 -4.83 -11.08
N ALA A 688 41.34 -3.64 -10.67
CA ALA A 688 41.08 -3.13 -9.32
C ALA A 688 39.57 -2.97 -9.03
N MET A 689 38.83 -2.41 -9.98
CA MET A 689 37.35 -2.26 -9.88
C MET A 689 36.66 -3.62 -9.71
N VAL A 690 36.97 -4.60 -10.55
CA VAL A 690 36.36 -5.94 -10.48
C VAL A 690 36.76 -6.68 -9.19
N THR A 691 37.97 -6.47 -8.70
CA THR A 691 38.44 -7.07 -7.44
C THR A 691 37.71 -6.48 -6.24
N SER A 692 37.38 -5.19 -6.26
CA SER A 692 36.63 -4.53 -5.17
C SER A 692 35.19 -5.06 -5.00
N TRP A 693 34.55 -5.57 -6.05
CA TRP A 693 33.16 -6.03 -5.98
C TRP A 693 32.93 -7.15 -4.96
N ALA A 694 33.91 -8.07 -4.82
CA ALA A 694 33.79 -9.14 -3.84
C ALA A 694 33.84 -8.64 -2.39
N LYS A 695 34.51 -7.49 -2.15
CA LYS A 695 34.59 -6.84 -0.84
C LYS A 695 33.41 -5.95 -0.58
N ASP A 696 33.05 -5.13 -1.59
CA ASP A 696 32.05 -4.08 -1.45
C ASP A 696 30.61 -4.63 -1.52
N PHE A 697 30.43 -5.77 -2.25
CA PHE A 697 29.13 -6.42 -2.49
C PHE A 697 29.20 -7.94 -2.34
N PRO A 698 29.59 -8.47 -1.14
CA PRO A 698 29.91 -9.90 -0.96
C PRO A 698 28.75 -10.84 -1.28
N ASP A 699 27.51 -10.41 -0.98
CA ASP A 699 26.30 -11.22 -1.16
C ASP A 699 25.60 -10.98 -2.50
N SER A 700 26.13 -10.07 -3.34
CA SER A 700 25.50 -9.74 -4.63
C SER A 700 25.80 -10.79 -5.69
N LYS A 701 24.81 -11.59 -6.05
CA LYS A 701 24.89 -12.54 -7.17
C LYS A 701 25.18 -11.88 -8.51
N PRO A 702 24.57 -10.73 -8.88
CA PRO A 702 24.95 -9.96 -10.06
C PRO A 702 26.43 -9.57 -10.07
N ALA A 703 26.99 -9.12 -8.94
CA ALA A 703 28.41 -8.79 -8.85
C ALA A 703 29.32 -10.00 -9.10
N GLN A 704 28.96 -11.15 -8.52
CA GLN A 704 29.68 -12.40 -8.71
C GLN A 704 29.62 -12.85 -10.18
N TRP A 705 28.45 -12.75 -10.82
CA TRP A 705 28.27 -13.07 -12.23
C TRP A 705 29.10 -12.15 -13.14
N CYS A 706 29.02 -10.84 -12.93
CA CYS A 706 29.80 -9.86 -13.69
C CYS A 706 31.33 -10.10 -13.56
N ALA A 707 31.78 -10.42 -12.35
CA ALA A 707 33.19 -10.73 -12.12
C ALA A 707 33.60 -12.02 -12.84
N ALA A 708 32.74 -13.06 -12.89
CA ALA A 708 33.01 -14.29 -13.63
C ALA A 708 33.10 -14.03 -15.14
N ILE A 709 32.17 -13.27 -15.71
CA ILE A 709 32.21 -12.87 -17.14
C ILE A 709 33.47 -12.08 -17.46
N TYR A 710 33.83 -11.09 -16.64
CA TYR A 710 35.05 -10.29 -16.86
C TYR A 710 36.32 -11.14 -16.90
N LYS A 711 36.40 -12.18 -16.04
CA LYS A 711 37.51 -13.12 -15.95
C LYS A 711 37.48 -14.24 -16.99
N GLY A 712 36.43 -14.33 -17.80
CA GLY A 712 36.21 -15.38 -18.78
C GLY A 712 35.78 -16.74 -18.17
N ASP A 713 35.36 -16.76 -16.89
CA ASP A 713 34.86 -17.97 -16.22
C ASP A 713 33.38 -18.21 -16.59
N THR A 714 33.17 -18.73 -17.78
CA THR A 714 31.84 -19.03 -18.31
C THR A 714 31.11 -20.14 -17.55
N THR A 715 31.84 -21.06 -16.92
CA THR A 715 31.27 -22.14 -16.10
C THR A 715 30.62 -21.57 -14.87
N LYS A 716 31.30 -20.75 -14.10
CA LYS A 716 30.79 -20.11 -12.91
C LYS A 716 29.62 -19.15 -13.26
N ALA A 717 29.75 -18.38 -14.33
CA ALA A 717 28.69 -17.50 -14.79
C ALA A 717 27.42 -18.30 -15.12
N SER A 718 27.53 -19.44 -15.79
CA SER A 718 26.39 -20.32 -16.14
C SER A 718 25.74 -20.94 -14.90
N GLU A 719 26.53 -21.36 -13.91
CA GLU A 719 26.02 -21.90 -12.63
C GLU A 719 25.22 -20.85 -11.86
N LEU A 720 25.75 -19.63 -11.77
CA LEU A 720 25.07 -18.52 -11.12
C LEU A 720 23.74 -18.22 -11.81
N LEU A 721 23.66 -18.20 -13.13
CA LEU A 721 22.38 -17.99 -13.84
C LEU A 721 21.39 -19.13 -13.64
N LYS A 722 21.84 -20.39 -13.53
CA LYS A 722 20.96 -21.53 -13.22
C LYS A 722 20.34 -21.36 -11.83
N SER A 723 21.11 -20.90 -10.85
CA SER A 723 20.60 -20.65 -9.50
C SER A 723 19.54 -19.53 -9.46
N ARG A 724 19.66 -18.51 -10.31
CA ARG A 724 18.66 -17.42 -10.42
C ARG A 724 17.27 -17.93 -10.79
N TYR A 725 17.21 -18.91 -11.68
CA TYR A 725 15.94 -19.47 -12.19
C TYR A 725 15.49 -20.71 -11.40
N SER A 726 16.24 -21.13 -10.40
CA SER A 726 15.88 -22.22 -9.52
C SER A 726 14.84 -21.76 -8.49
N GLN A 727 13.73 -22.52 -8.36
CA GLN A 727 12.75 -22.26 -7.28
C GLN A 727 13.30 -22.50 -5.86
N GLN A 728 14.50 -23.08 -5.74
CA GLN A 728 15.16 -23.38 -4.47
C GLN A 728 16.07 -22.22 -3.99
N ASP A 729 16.40 -21.26 -4.86
CA ASP A 729 17.23 -20.12 -4.48
C ASP A 729 16.35 -19.00 -3.93
N THR A 730 16.30 -18.86 -2.61
CA THR A 730 15.58 -17.82 -1.89
C THR A 730 16.34 -16.51 -1.79
N THR A 731 17.59 -16.46 -2.27
CA THR A 731 18.45 -15.28 -2.20
C THR A 731 18.02 -14.27 -3.28
N PRO A 732 17.69 -13.01 -2.95
CA PRO A 732 17.40 -12.01 -3.93
C PRO A 732 18.59 -11.81 -4.89
N TRP A 733 18.41 -12.05 -6.18
CA TRP A 733 19.43 -11.81 -7.20
C TRP A 733 19.69 -10.32 -7.42
N GLU A 734 18.67 -9.51 -7.18
CA GLU A 734 18.71 -8.08 -7.30
C GLU A 734 18.78 -7.49 -5.90
N ALA A 735 19.86 -6.80 -5.58
CA ALA A 735 19.86 -5.91 -4.44
C ALA A 735 18.71 -4.91 -4.60
N THR A 736 18.12 -4.47 -3.55
CA THR A 736 16.97 -3.60 -3.35
C THR A 736 16.70 -2.50 -4.39
N TYR A 737 17.50 -2.41 -5.45
CA TYR A 737 17.36 -1.52 -6.59
C TYR A 737 17.16 -2.33 -7.87
N ARG A 738 16.15 -1.99 -8.67
CA ARG A 738 15.85 -2.66 -9.94
C ARG A 738 16.99 -2.43 -10.93
N ASP A 739 17.87 -3.40 -11.08
CA ASP A 739 18.87 -3.39 -12.14
C ASP A 739 18.22 -3.76 -13.48
N THR A 740 17.70 -2.74 -14.17
CA THR A 740 17.01 -2.88 -15.47
C THR A 740 17.95 -3.31 -16.60
N ASN A 741 19.25 -3.28 -16.40
CA ASN A 741 20.26 -3.65 -17.39
C ASN A 741 20.71 -5.11 -17.31
N PHE A 742 20.48 -5.81 -16.18
CA PHE A 742 21.08 -7.13 -15.96
C PHE A 742 20.70 -8.13 -17.06
N ASP A 743 19.42 -8.29 -17.39
CA ASP A 743 18.97 -9.25 -18.41
C ASP A 743 19.46 -8.87 -19.81
N LEU A 744 19.54 -7.59 -20.11
CA LEU A 744 20.09 -7.06 -21.37
C LEU A 744 21.59 -7.40 -21.49
N ILE A 745 22.34 -7.22 -20.40
CA ILE A 745 23.77 -7.54 -20.35
C ILE A 745 24.00 -9.06 -20.39
N VAL A 746 23.19 -9.85 -19.69
CA VAL A 746 23.24 -11.32 -19.82
C VAL A 746 23.04 -11.76 -21.26
N ARG A 747 22.13 -11.12 -22.01
CA ARG A 747 21.90 -11.42 -23.42
C ARG A 747 23.10 -11.08 -24.31
N LEU A 748 23.83 -10.00 -23.98
CA LEU A 748 25.04 -9.60 -24.71
C LEU A 748 26.18 -10.63 -24.60
N PHE A 749 26.26 -11.39 -23.49
CA PHE A 749 27.33 -12.37 -23.23
C PHE A 749 26.88 -13.85 -23.37
N LYS A 750 25.65 -14.11 -23.83
CA LYS A 750 25.18 -15.42 -24.29
C LYS A 750 25.54 -15.66 -25.75
#